data_01fa103c97bd7f58be9b64924941ed13
#
_entry.id   01fa103c97bd7f58be9b64924941ed13
#
_cell.length_a   1.000
_cell.length_b   1.000
_cell.length_c   1.000
_cell.angle_alpha   90.00
_cell.angle_beta   90.00
_cell.angle_gamma   90.00
#
_symmetry.space_group_name_H-M   'P 1'
#
loop_
_entity.id
_entity.type
_entity.pdbx_description
1 polymer ?
#
loop_
_entity_poly.entity_id
_entity_poly.type
_entity_poly.pdbx_seq_one_letter_code
_entity_poly.pdbx_strand_id
1 'polypeptide(L)'
;MPSLLIRRVTMSFSAAFVALLLLVAGLASSHLPQAHAAESASVVLTPATVSAAPGQNLTVTVSVTNSGSQALSAGEAIITAPSAALSTVADLDAWFAAEDKDAQPGRYLATADVPEIAAGKSVDVVIELPLSSGRFGGIWGVRGLAVDYQVDGDSVGSSRSSFVWTTAVTPDKTALTGILPIVPPPSTSGLLTAEELTELTGPSGILTRQLDVARGRPVVLAVDPRILASIEALGEKAPETVLSWLGVLTSLPNESFLLAYADADISAQAQSGASSLIAPSTTDVIVPVVEAVPSATPSPTAAPLPTAAKFTPSLNNVAWPVASSVIGSDLGIFSASGLTTAILSSTNVNGNDMSAGVAGGLPSVVTLTGLSSALNHNDVSRAASYLAVSSVDESQGGRSFAALPRETFSITGLTKLGLTLDTLLAQEWVSTGTMSSGLASASSALEIVDSPESSQRISVVSNLLARNVAVSAFSTIAEDPSLITNPATRELAAVLSVGWLGNSDWSTAVGESLRSSEKVLKSVSVVTSSTINMVGGQANIPLSVYNGLLQPVTVVVNADPNNARLIVKGSEKVTIQPESQTKAQIPVQAQVSNGSSVLAVSLQSVDGVAIGEPVSIPINVRADWETWGLGAVALAFVGLLTAGVIRTLRRRKTGSPEAS
;
A
#
# COMPACT_ATOMS: atom_id res chain seq x y z
N MET A 1 25.93 1.78 -70.70
CA MET A 1 24.53 2.17 -70.59
C MET A 1 23.59 0.94 -70.52
N PRO A 2 23.59 0.13 -69.46
CA PRO A 2 22.49 -0.82 -69.22
C PRO A 2 21.74 -0.60 -67.87
N SER A 3 22.06 0.45 -67.09
CA SER A 3 21.50 0.64 -65.73
C SER A 3 20.22 1.47 -65.64
N LEU A 4 19.79 2.11 -66.73
CA LEU A 4 18.60 2.98 -66.75
C LEU A 4 17.29 2.26 -67.13
N LEU A 5 17.38 1.10 -67.80
CA LEU A 5 16.20 0.34 -68.19
C LEU A 5 15.62 -0.54 -67.05
N ILE A 6 16.45 -1.02 -66.14
CA ILE A 6 16.01 -1.85 -64.99
C ILE A 6 15.26 -1.01 -63.96
N ARG A 7 15.62 0.28 -63.80
CA ARG A 7 14.98 1.19 -62.81
C ARG A 7 13.58 1.65 -63.24
N ARG A 8 13.25 1.68 -64.53
CA ARG A 8 11.89 2.02 -65.02
C ARG A 8 10.91 0.85 -64.98
N VAL A 9 11.39 -0.39 -65.14
CA VAL A 9 10.52 -1.59 -65.04
C VAL A 9 10.13 -1.92 -63.62
N THR A 10 11.05 -1.71 -62.65
CA THR A 10 10.74 -1.92 -61.19
C THR A 10 9.79 -0.86 -60.62
N MET A 11 9.81 0.39 -61.10
CA MET A 11 8.85 1.40 -60.66
C MET A 11 7.43 1.15 -61.22
N SER A 12 7.29 0.60 -62.42
CA SER A 12 5.98 0.29 -63.01
C SER A 12 5.31 -0.91 -62.33
N PHE A 13 6.06 -1.91 -61.90
CA PHE A 13 5.53 -3.04 -61.13
C PHE A 13 5.11 -2.66 -59.70
N SER A 14 5.85 -1.77 -59.04
CA SER A 14 5.50 -1.30 -57.72
C SER A 14 4.21 -0.45 -57.71
N ALA A 15 4.01 0.40 -58.72
CA ALA A 15 2.79 1.20 -58.86
C ALA A 15 1.56 0.36 -59.17
N ALA A 16 1.69 -0.69 -59.99
CA ALA A 16 0.61 -1.62 -60.31
C ALA A 16 0.24 -2.49 -59.11
N PHE A 17 1.24 -2.90 -58.28
CA PHE A 17 1.01 -3.70 -57.08
C PHE A 17 0.35 -2.87 -55.96
N VAL A 18 0.73 -1.62 -55.80
CA VAL A 18 0.09 -0.70 -54.85
C VAL A 18 -1.34 -0.35 -55.31
N ALA A 19 -1.58 -0.15 -56.60
CA ALA A 19 -2.94 0.08 -57.13
C ALA A 19 -3.83 -1.16 -56.97
N LEU A 20 -3.29 -2.38 -57.14
CA LEU A 20 -4.01 -3.64 -56.93
C LEU A 20 -4.30 -3.88 -55.46
N LEU A 21 -3.37 -3.55 -54.53
CA LEU A 21 -3.57 -3.63 -53.08
C LEU A 21 -4.62 -2.62 -52.60
N LEU A 22 -4.66 -1.40 -53.17
CA LEU A 22 -5.69 -0.42 -52.85
C LEU A 22 -7.06 -0.78 -53.40
N LEU A 23 -7.11 -1.48 -54.56
CA LEU A 23 -8.37 -1.96 -55.12
C LEU A 23 -8.92 -3.16 -54.33
N VAL A 24 -8.05 -4.07 -53.85
CA VAL A 24 -8.41 -5.20 -52.99
C VAL A 24 -8.82 -4.71 -51.61
N ALA A 25 -8.15 -3.67 -51.05
CA ALA A 25 -8.55 -3.02 -49.82
C ALA A 25 -9.89 -2.28 -49.94
N GLY A 26 -10.18 -1.68 -51.12
CA GLY A 26 -11.46 -1.02 -51.39
C GLY A 26 -12.63 -2.01 -51.58
N LEU A 27 -12.38 -3.22 -52.07
CA LEU A 27 -13.40 -4.28 -52.21
C LEU A 27 -13.61 -5.09 -50.94
N ALA A 28 -12.60 -5.12 -50.04
CA ALA A 28 -12.72 -5.73 -48.70
C ALA A 28 -13.46 -4.83 -47.71
N SER A 29 -13.50 -3.51 -47.94
CA SER A 29 -14.22 -2.58 -47.07
C SER A 29 -15.74 -2.55 -47.29
N SER A 30 -16.25 -3.18 -48.33
CA SER A 30 -17.70 -3.24 -48.61
C SER A 30 -18.44 -4.40 -47.94
N HIS A 31 -17.75 -5.27 -47.19
CA HIS A 31 -18.32 -6.41 -46.47
C HIS A 31 -17.66 -6.67 -45.11
N LEU A 32 -17.11 -5.64 -44.47
CA LEU A 32 -16.99 -5.71 -43.02
C LEU A 32 -18.44 -5.67 -42.48
N PRO A 33 -18.89 -6.69 -41.73
CA PRO A 33 -20.06 -6.50 -40.95
C PRO A 33 -19.78 -5.21 -40.13
N GLN A 34 -20.66 -4.22 -40.23
CA GLN A 34 -20.68 -3.18 -39.22
C GLN A 34 -20.66 -3.93 -37.90
N ALA A 35 -19.55 -3.88 -37.17
CA ALA A 35 -19.58 -4.14 -35.76
C ALA A 35 -20.62 -3.14 -35.26
N HIS A 36 -21.84 -3.58 -35.02
CA HIS A 36 -22.75 -2.89 -34.17
C HIS A 36 -21.92 -2.71 -32.92
N ALA A 37 -21.51 -1.48 -32.64
CA ALA A 37 -21.03 -1.14 -31.31
C ALA A 37 -22.16 -1.67 -30.42
N ALA A 38 -21.86 -2.70 -29.62
CA ALA A 38 -22.84 -3.25 -28.71
C ALA A 38 -23.39 -2.04 -27.96
N GLU A 39 -24.67 -1.77 -28.15
CA GLU A 39 -25.34 -0.67 -27.46
C GLU A 39 -25.11 -0.95 -25.98
N SER A 40 -24.27 -0.16 -25.33
CA SER A 40 -23.85 -0.41 -23.96
C SER A 40 -24.92 0.14 -23.02
N ALA A 41 -25.98 -0.62 -22.82
CA ALA A 41 -26.96 -0.38 -21.79
C ALA A 41 -26.50 -1.07 -20.49
N SER A 42 -26.45 -0.32 -19.39
CA SER A 42 -26.36 -0.87 -18.06
C SER A 42 -27.76 -0.97 -17.46
N VAL A 43 -28.17 -2.17 -17.08
CA VAL A 43 -29.48 -2.44 -16.47
C VAL A 43 -29.29 -2.80 -15.01
N VAL A 44 -30.13 -2.24 -14.13
CA VAL A 44 -30.14 -2.57 -12.69
C VAL A 44 -31.57 -2.86 -12.26
N LEU A 45 -31.79 -4.00 -11.59
CA LEU A 45 -33.08 -4.42 -11.06
C LEU A 45 -33.06 -4.29 -9.52
N THR A 46 -33.87 -3.39 -8.99
CA THR A 46 -33.91 -3.10 -7.55
C THR A 46 -35.32 -3.34 -6.99
N PRO A 47 -35.51 -4.37 -6.13
CA PRO A 47 -36.71 -4.55 -5.36
C PRO A 47 -36.89 -3.43 -4.32
N ALA A 48 -38.08 -2.88 -4.17
CA ALA A 48 -38.42 -1.84 -3.19
C ALA A 48 -38.40 -2.39 -1.74
N THR A 49 -38.62 -3.69 -1.56
CA THR A 49 -38.54 -4.39 -0.29
C THR A 49 -37.67 -5.65 -0.44
N VAL A 50 -36.93 -6.02 0.62
CA VAL A 50 -36.07 -7.19 0.61
C VAL A 50 -36.84 -8.51 0.70
N SER A 51 -38.12 -8.45 1.08
CA SER A 51 -38.98 -9.61 1.25
C SER A 51 -40.40 -9.37 0.78
N ALA A 52 -41.11 -10.44 0.45
CA ALA A 52 -42.51 -10.43 0.09
C ALA A 52 -43.20 -11.74 0.51
N ALA A 53 -44.50 -11.64 0.86
CA ALA A 53 -45.35 -12.76 1.25
C ALA A 53 -46.38 -13.14 0.17
N PRO A 54 -46.97 -14.34 0.23
CA PRO A 54 -48.03 -14.74 -0.68
C PRO A 54 -49.19 -13.73 -0.73
N GLY A 55 -49.59 -13.32 -1.94
CA GLY A 55 -50.68 -12.38 -2.15
C GLY A 55 -50.26 -10.91 -2.02
N GLN A 56 -49.01 -10.61 -1.77
CA GLN A 56 -48.46 -9.26 -1.83
C GLN A 56 -47.95 -8.95 -3.25
N ASN A 57 -47.91 -7.67 -3.60
CA ASN A 57 -47.19 -7.21 -4.77
C ASN A 57 -45.75 -6.85 -4.33
N LEU A 58 -44.77 -7.21 -5.15
CA LEU A 58 -43.42 -6.73 -5.02
C LEU A 58 -43.19 -5.63 -6.05
N THR A 59 -43.00 -4.42 -5.58
CA THR A 59 -42.60 -3.31 -6.46
C THR A 59 -41.11 -3.43 -6.77
N VAL A 60 -40.74 -3.37 -8.05
CA VAL A 60 -39.33 -3.36 -8.49
C VAL A 60 -39.09 -2.14 -9.37
N THR A 61 -37.90 -1.58 -9.31
CA THR A 61 -37.44 -0.54 -10.22
C THR A 61 -36.41 -1.13 -11.17
N VAL A 62 -36.65 -0.96 -12.47
CA VAL A 62 -35.67 -1.24 -13.52
C VAL A 62 -35.05 0.07 -13.95
N SER A 63 -33.76 0.25 -13.64
CA SER A 63 -32.96 1.40 -14.06
C SER A 63 -32.15 1.04 -15.28
N VAL A 64 -32.40 1.68 -16.43
CA VAL A 64 -31.62 1.48 -17.66
C VAL A 64 -30.79 2.72 -17.91
N THR A 65 -29.49 2.55 -18.00
CA THR A 65 -28.54 3.64 -18.30
C THR A 65 -27.90 3.42 -19.65
N ASN A 66 -28.02 4.40 -20.54
CA ASN A 66 -27.32 4.42 -21.81
C ASN A 66 -25.91 5.01 -21.62
N SER A 67 -24.88 4.17 -21.58
CA SER A 67 -23.48 4.59 -21.53
C SER A 67 -22.85 4.79 -22.91
N GLY A 68 -23.62 4.54 -23.99
CA GLY A 68 -23.20 4.77 -25.37
C GLY A 68 -23.19 6.25 -25.77
N SER A 69 -22.70 6.51 -26.98
CA SER A 69 -22.65 7.84 -27.59
C SER A 69 -23.88 8.18 -28.46
N GLN A 70 -24.74 7.22 -28.69
CA GLN A 70 -25.99 7.36 -29.47
C GLN A 70 -27.20 7.15 -28.57
N ALA A 71 -28.39 7.66 -28.97
CA ALA A 71 -29.63 7.35 -28.26
C ALA A 71 -29.92 5.84 -28.37
N LEU A 72 -30.38 5.24 -27.28
CA LEU A 72 -30.86 3.88 -27.21
C LEU A 72 -32.35 3.88 -27.49
N SER A 73 -32.78 3.10 -28.49
CA SER A 73 -34.19 3.06 -28.91
C SER A 73 -35.12 2.58 -27.78
N ALA A 74 -36.41 2.95 -27.88
CA ALA A 74 -37.42 2.40 -26.98
C ALA A 74 -37.48 0.87 -27.07
N GLY A 75 -37.72 0.20 -25.93
CA GLY A 75 -37.73 -1.25 -25.84
C GLY A 75 -38.62 -1.76 -24.70
N GLU A 76 -38.43 -3.00 -24.32
CA GLU A 76 -39.18 -3.67 -23.26
C GLU A 76 -38.26 -4.26 -22.19
N ALA A 77 -38.61 -4.07 -20.91
CA ALA A 77 -37.98 -4.75 -19.80
C ALA A 77 -38.81 -6.00 -19.43
N ILE A 78 -38.28 -7.17 -19.64
CA ILE A 78 -38.93 -8.47 -19.38
C ILE A 78 -38.40 -9.01 -18.06
N ILE A 79 -39.28 -9.21 -17.08
CA ILE A 79 -38.93 -9.75 -15.76
C ILE A 79 -39.32 -11.21 -15.70
N THR A 80 -38.35 -12.03 -15.27
CA THR A 80 -38.48 -13.47 -15.08
C THR A 80 -38.03 -13.90 -13.68
N ALA A 81 -38.49 -15.06 -13.22
CA ALA A 81 -38.01 -15.67 -11.96
C ALA A 81 -38.06 -17.19 -12.03
N PRO A 82 -37.02 -17.90 -11.53
CA PRO A 82 -37.09 -19.32 -11.24
C PRO A 82 -38.11 -19.61 -10.13
N SER A 83 -38.77 -20.78 -10.20
CA SER A 83 -39.64 -21.22 -9.10
C SER A 83 -38.86 -21.86 -7.93
N ALA A 84 -37.65 -22.36 -8.20
CA ALA A 84 -36.79 -22.95 -7.19
C ALA A 84 -36.25 -21.91 -6.21
N ALA A 85 -36.12 -22.30 -4.94
CA ALA A 85 -35.42 -21.48 -3.96
C ALA A 85 -33.89 -21.60 -4.19
N LEU A 86 -33.19 -20.50 -3.92
CA LEU A 86 -31.73 -20.51 -3.74
C LEU A 86 -31.47 -20.82 -2.27
N SER A 87 -30.93 -22.01 -1.99
CA SER A 87 -30.90 -22.57 -0.64
C SER A 87 -29.51 -22.57 0.01
N THR A 88 -28.48 -22.37 -0.77
CA THR A 88 -27.09 -22.32 -0.32
C THR A 88 -26.39 -21.05 -0.78
N VAL A 89 -25.28 -20.69 -0.12
CA VAL A 89 -24.42 -19.58 -0.57
C VAL A 89 -23.93 -19.83 -1.98
N ALA A 90 -23.58 -21.07 -2.32
CA ALA A 90 -23.15 -21.46 -3.66
C ALA A 90 -24.25 -21.25 -4.71
N ASP A 91 -25.53 -21.52 -4.39
CA ASP A 91 -26.67 -21.22 -5.29
C ASP A 91 -26.78 -19.71 -5.56
N LEU A 92 -26.60 -18.88 -4.52
CA LEU A 92 -26.62 -17.43 -4.67
C LEU A 92 -25.45 -16.93 -5.52
N ASP A 93 -24.24 -17.40 -5.25
CA ASP A 93 -23.06 -17.03 -6.01
C ASP A 93 -23.21 -17.43 -7.48
N ALA A 94 -23.67 -18.64 -7.74
CA ALA A 94 -23.97 -19.11 -9.10
C ALA A 94 -25.08 -18.31 -9.78
N TRP A 95 -26.12 -17.91 -9.03
CA TRP A 95 -27.18 -17.06 -9.54
C TRP A 95 -26.66 -15.74 -10.04
N PHE A 96 -25.90 -15.02 -9.24
CA PHE A 96 -25.36 -13.71 -9.62
C PHE A 96 -24.24 -13.82 -10.68
N ALA A 97 -23.42 -14.87 -10.64
CA ALA A 97 -22.36 -15.09 -11.64
C ALA A 97 -22.87 -15.50 -13.03
N ALA A 98 -24.14 -15.85 -13.16
CA ALA A 98 -24.75 -16.26 -14.45
C ALA A 98 -25.50 -15.14 -15.17
N GLU A 99 -25.38 -13.87 -14.75
CA GLU A 99 -26.09 -12.72 -15.31
C GLU A 99 -25.92 -12.62 -16.83
N ASP A 100 -24.72 -12.78 -17.35
CA ASP A 100 -24.42 -12.69 -18.78
C ASP A 100 -24.69 -13.97 -19.58
N LYS A 101 -25.06 -15.08 -18.92
CA LYS A 101 -25.21 -16.39 -19.57
C LYS A 101 -26.63 -16.75 -19.95
N ASP A 102 -27.60 -16.22 -19.22
CA ASP A 102 -29.02 -16.46 -19.42
C ASP A 102 -29.79 -15.22 -18.97
N ALA A 103 -30.23 -14.40 -19.92
CA ALA A 103 -30.94 -13.15 -19.64
C ALA A 103 -32.35 -13.37 -19.07
N GLN A 104 -33.02 -14.49 -19.40
CA GLN A 104 -34.39 -14.79 -19.00
C GLN A 104 -34.54 -16.13 -18.27
N PRO A 105 -33.89 -16.32 -17.11
CA PRO A 105 -33.99 -17.59 -16.38
C PRO A 105 -35.36 -17.75 -15.74
N GLY A 106 -35.94 -18.94 -15.87
CA GLY A 106 -37.19 -19.30 -15.21
C GLY A 106 -38.45 -18.94 -15.98
N ARG A 107 -39.45 -18.41 -15.30
CA ARG A 107 -40.78 -18.12 -15.89
C ARG A 107 -41.01 -16.61 -15.94
N TYR A 108 -41.67 -16.16 -17.00
CA TYR A 108 -42.16 -14.79 -17.17
C TYR A 108 -42.98 -14.32 -15.97
N LEU A 109 -42.74 -13.11 -15.50
CA LEU A 109 -43.49 -12.44 -14.43
C LEU A 109 -44.27 -11.22 -14.96
N ALA A 110 -43.54 -10.30 -15.62
CA ALA A 110 -44.11 -9.04 -16.12
C ALA A 110 -43.21 -8.49 -17.23
N THR A 111 -43.78 -7.56 -18.00
CA THR A 111 -43.05 -6.69 -18.92
C THR A 111 -43.44 -5.25 -18.70
N ALA A 112 -42.55 -4.33 -19.05
CA ALA A 112 -42.85 -2.90 -19.05
C ALA A 112 -42.10 -2.21 -20.19
N ASP A 113 -42.76 -1.21 -20.80
CA ASP A 113 -42.15 -0.39 -21.84
C ASP A 113 -41.08 0.51 -21.26
N VAL A 114 -39.92 0.57 -21.91
CA VAL A 114 -38.81 1.48 -21.61
C VAL A 114 -38.76 2.51 -22.75
N PRO A 115 -38.90 3.82 -22.48
CA PRO A 115 -38.84 4.84 -23.54
C PRO A 115 -37.40 4.95 -24.11
N GLU A 116 -37.27 5.66 -25.24
CA GLU A 116 -35.97 6.03 -25.81
C GLU A 116 -35.09 6.75 -24.78
N ILE A 117 -33.81 6.35 -24.68
CA ILE A 117 -32.86 6.89 -23.72
C ILE A 117 -31.72 7.60 -24.46
N ALA A 118 -31.62 8.91 -24.29
CA ALA A 118 -30.55 9.70 -24.89
C ALA A 118 -29.16 9.27 -24.36
N ALA A 119 -28.11 9.49 -25.14
CA ALA A 119 -26.73 9.18 -24.77
C ALA A 119 -26.35 9.76 -23.39
N GLY A 120 -25.76 8.94 -22.51
CA GLY A 120 -25.34 9.31 -21.16
C GLY A 120 -26.50 9.61 -20.19
N LYS A 121 -27.75 9.18 -20.49
CA LYS A 121 -28.92 9.33 -19.63
C LYS A 121 -29.40 7.99 -19.08
N SER A 122 -30.22 8.08 -18.02
CA SER A 122 -30.86 6.93 -17.39
C SER A 122 -32.36 7.14 -17.31
N VAL A 123 -33.12 6.05 -17.33
CA VAL A 123 -34.55 6.01 -17.12
C VAL A 123 -34.87 4.94 -16.07
N ASP A 124 -35.76 5.27 -15.13
CA ASP A 124 -36.30 4.35 -14.14
C ASP A 124 -37.73 3.96 -14.50
N VAL A 125 -37.98 2.65 -14.57
CA VAL A 125 -39.31 2.09 -14.81
C VAL A 125 -39.73 1.30 -13.57
N VAL A 126 -40.87 1.68 -12.97
CA VAL A 126 -41.41 1.02 -11.77
C VAL A 126 -42.44 -0.02 -12.19
N ILE A 127 -42.31 -1.25 -11.70
CA ILE A 127 -43.15 -2.38 -12.07
C ILE A 127 -43.67 -3.06 -10.81
N GLU A 128 -44.96 -3.36 -10.78
CA GLU A 128 -45.56 -4.16 -9.70
C GLU A 128 -45.65 -5.62 -10.12
N LEU A 129 -45.03 -6.49 -9.36
CA LEU A 129 -45.02 -7.93 -9.58
C LEU A 129 -46.03 -8.60 -8.64
N PRO A 130 -47.14 -9.16 -9.14
CA PRO A 130 -48.08 -9.91 -8.32
C PRO A 130 -47.48 -11.27 -7.96
N LEU A 131 -47.24 -11.51 -6.67
CA LEU A 131 -46.62 -12.74 -6.20
C LEU A 131 -47.66 -13.71 -5.62
N SER A 132 -47.58 -14.98 -5.99
CA SER A 132 -48.50 -16.00 -5.53
C SER A 132 -47.80 -17.27 -5.06
N SER A 133 -48.40 -17.96 -4.10
CA SER A 133 -47.95 -19.28 -3.63
C SER A 133 -47.95 -20.34 -4.74
N GLY A 134 -48.84 -20.22 -5.74
CA GLY A 134 -48.85 -21.11 -6.91
C GLY A 134 -47.60 -21.02 -7.77
N ARG A 135 -46.84 -19.93 -7.67
CA ARG A 135 -45.60 -19.72 -8.41
C ARG A 135 -44.35 -20.09 -7.60
N PHE A 136 -44.28 -19.67 -6.34
CA PHE A 136 -43.06 -19.83 -5.50
C PHE A 136 -43.22 -20.90 -4.43
N GLY A 137 -44.36 -21.57 -4.33
CA GLY A 137 -44.66 -22.60 -3.34
C GLY A 137 -44.89 -22.07 -1.93
N GLY A 138 -44.95 -22.99 -0.98
CA GLY A 138 -45.18 -22.69 0.45
C GLY A 138 -43.92 -22.72 1.31
N ILE A 139 -42.72 -22.79 0.67
CA ILE A 139 -41.45 -22.90 1.38
C ILE A 139 -40.79 -21.51 1.44
N TRP A 140 -40.44 -21.12 2.66
CA TRP A 140 -39.65 -19.93 2.92
C TRP A 140 -38.28 -20.01 2.24
N GLY A 141 -37.73 -18.90 1.79
CA GLY A 141 -36.38 -18.83 1.27
C GLY A 141 -36.20 -17.85 0.11
N VAL A 142 -34.97 -17.71 -0.34
CA VAL A 142 -34.59 -16.76 -1.38
C VAL A 142 -35.11 -17.16 -2.76
N ARG A 143 -35.56 -16.19 -3.51
CA ARG A 143 -35.98 -16.32 -4.93
C ARG A 143 -35.18 -15.36 -5.79
N GLY A 144 -34.68 -15.87 -6.92
CA GLY A 144 -34.04 -15.04 -7.92
C GLY A 144 -35.05 -14.21 -8.72
N LEU A 145 -34.64 -13.02 -9.12
CA LEU A 145 -35.31 -12.16 -10.10
C LEU A 145 -34.30 -11.81 -11.20
N ALA A 146 -34.74 -11.84 -12.45
CA ALA A 146 -33.93 -11.37 -13.58
C ALA A 146 -34.73 -10.38 -14.40
N VAL A 147 -34.06 -9.41 -14.98
CA VAL A 147 -34.59 -8.51 -16.01
C VAL A 147 -33.75 -8.63 -17.25
N ASP A 148 -34.40 -8.71 -18.39
CA ASP A 148 -33.80 -8.64 -19.71
C ASP A 148 -34.40 -7.41 -20.43
N TYR A 149 -33.56 -6.45 -20.77
CA TYR A 149 -33.96 -5.30 -21.55
C TYR A 149 -33.72 -5.59 -23.03
N GLN A 150 -34.78 -5.54 -23.81
CA GLN A 150 -34.80 -5.84 -25.25
C GLN A 150 -35.17 -4.63 -26.07
N VAL A 151 -34.51 -4.47 -27.21
CA VAL A 151 -34.85 -3.52 -28.27
C VAL A 151 -35.04 -4.33 -29.56
N ASP A 152 -36.18 -4.17 -30.20
CA ASP A 152 -36.57 -4.92 -31.43
C ASP A 152 -36.49 -6.46 -31.28
N GLY A 153 -36.56 -6.98 -30.04
CA GLY A 153 -36.48 -8.41 -29.71
C GLY A 153 -35.07 -8.93 -29.41
N ASP A 154 -34.06 -8.09 -29.53
CA ASP A 154 -32.69 -8.42 -29.18
C ASP A 154 -32.35 -7.95 -27.75
N SER A 155 -31.70 -8.81 -26.95
CA SER A 155 -31.23 -8.45 -25.61
C SER A 155 -30.10 -7.42 -25.67
N VAL A 156 -30.29 -6.27 -25.06
CA VAL A 156 -29.32 -5.16 -25.01
C VAL A 156 -28.61 -5.11 -23.66
N GLY A 157 -29.25 -5.61 -22.62
CA GLY A 157 -28.67 -5.70 -21.28
C GLY A 157 -29.56 -6.48 -20.32
N SER A 158 -28.96 -7.13 -19.36
CA SER A 158 -29.67 -7.89 -18.35
C SER A 158 -29.15 -7.58 -16.94
N SER A 159 -29.96 -7.90 -15.93
CA SER A 159 -29.55 -7.79 -14.53
C SER A 159 -30.24 -8.84 -13.68
N ARG A 160 -29.56 -9.26 -12.61
CA ARG A 160 -30.08 -10.18 -11.64
C ARG A 160 -30.21 -9.55 -10.26
N SER A 161 -31.32 -9.85 -9.61
CA SER A 161 -31.62 -9.46 -8.25
C SER A 161 -32.20 -10.66 -7.49
N SER A 162 -32.62 -10.45 -6.27
CA SER A 162 -33.24 -11.48 -5.42
C SER A 162 -34.15 -10.85 -4.37
N PHE A 163 -35.05 -11.64 -3.82
CA PHE A 163 -35.87 -11.29 -2.66
C PHE A 163 -36.12 -12.50 -1.79
N VAL A 164 -36.49 -12.26 -0.53
CA VAL A 164 -36.85 -13.33 0.40
C VAL A 164 -38.35 -13.58 0.33
N TRP A 165 -38.74 -14.80 -0.07
CA TRP A 165 -40.10 -15.27 -0.03
C TRP A 165 -40.45 -15.71 1.39
N THR A 166 -41.27 -14.94 2.08
CA THR A 166 -41.66 -15.22 3.46
C THR A 166 -42.94 -16.06 3.51
N THR A 167 -43.01 -16.97 4.49
CA THR A 167 -44.19 -17.80 4.75
C THR A 167 -44.50 -17.79 6.27
N ALA A 168 -45.52 -18.48 6.70
CA ALA A 168 -45.87 -18.56 8.14
C ALA A 168 -44.79 -19.22 9.00
N VAL A 169 -43.85 -19.97 8.40
CA VAL A 169 -42.72 -20.59 9.09
C VAL A 169 -41.47 -19.78 8.79
N THR A 170 -40.89 -19.19 9.81
CA THR A 170 -39.59 -18.47 9.73
C THR A 170 -38.49 -19.42 10.21
N PRO A 171 -37.30 -19.39 9.57
CA PRO A 171 -36.13 -20.13 10.05
C PRO A 171 -35.57 -19.53 11.34
N ASP A 172 -34.57 -20.17 11.93
CA ASP A 172 -33.77 -19.63 13.00
C ASP A 172 -33.02 -18.37 12.50
N LYS A 173 -32.77 -17.44 13.42
CA LYS A 173 -32.10 -16.19 13.05
C LYS A 173 -30.61 -16.42 12.78
N THR A 174 -30.10 -15.82 11.71
CA THR A 174 -28.66 -15.68 11.52
C THR A 174 -28.14 -14.45 12.23
N ALA A 175 -26.98 -14.57 12.89
CA ALA A 175 -26.35 -13.47 13.60
C ALA A 175 -25.40 -12.72 12.65
N LEU A 176 -25.73 -11.49 12.29
CA LEU A 176 -24.90 -10.61 11.46
C LEU A 176 -23.80 -9.94 12.29
N THR A 177 -22.57 -9.97 11.79
CA THR A 177 -21.44 -9.19 12.32
C THR A 177 -20.69 -8.55 11.16
N GLY A 178 -20.66 -7.23 11.09
CA GLY A 178 -19.84 -6.47 10.15
C GLY A 178 -18.46 -6.16 10.74
N ILE A 179 -17.40 -6.14 9.94
CA ILE A 179 -16.07 -5.69 10.34
C ILE A 179 -15.83 -4.35 9.66
N LEU A 180 -15.85 -3.28 10.47
CA LEU A 180 -15.81 -1.90 10.01
C LEU A 180 -14.41 -1.31 10.21
N PRO A 181 -13.68 -0.98 9.14
CA PRO A 181 -12.42 -0.28 9.26
C PRO A 181 -12.64 1.17 9.70
N ILE A 182 -11.86 1.60 10.67
CA ILE A 182 -11.73 3.01 11.11
C ILE A 182 -10.36 3.47 10.62
N VAL A 183 -10.31 3.91 9.38
CA VAL A 183 -9.08 4.24 8.65
C VAL A 183 -9.20 5.59 7.95
N PRO A 184 -8.13 6.41 7.95
CA PRO A 184 -8.08 7.62 7.13
C PRO A 184 -7.82 7.24 5.66
N PRO A 185 -8.03 8.17 4.71
CA PRO A 185 -7.60 8.00 3.34
C PRO A 185 -6.09 7.66 3.25
N PRO A 186 -5.65 6.88 2.26
CA PRO A 186 -4.25 6.51 2.12
C PRO A 186 -3.39 7.75 1.87
N SER A 187 -2.22 7.80 2.50
CA SER A 187 -1.22 8.87 2.34
C SER A 187 0.19 8.30 2.52
N THR A 188 1.22 9.06 2.15
CA THR A 188 2.62 8.68 2.36
C THR A 188 3.13 9.04 3.75
N SER A 189 2.37 9.82 4.53
CA SER A 189 2.78 10.29 5.85
C SER A 189 2.70 9.18 6.90
N GLY A 190 3.78 9.00 7.63
CA GLY A 190 3.81 8.05 8.76
C GLY A 190 2.96 8.48 9.96
N LEU A 191 2.72 9.77 10.13
CA LEU A 191 1.83 10.37 11.13
C LEU A 191 0.91 11.38 10.44
N LEU A 192 -0.28 11.59 11.00
CA LEU A 192 -1.22 12.60 10.57
C LEU A 192 -0.95 13.92 11.31
N THR A 193 -1.03 15.03 10.60
CA THR A 193 -0.91 16.37 11.20
C THR A 193 -2.15 16.77 12.00
N ALA A 194 -2.05 17.84 12.79
CA ALA A 194 -3.19 18.38 13.54
C ALA A 194 -4.32 18.84 12.60
N GLU A 195 -3.98 19.42 11.44
CA GLU A 195 -4.92 19.87 10.42
C GLU A 195 -5.65 18.69 9.80
N GLU A 196 -4.92 17.65 9.35
CA GLU A 196 -5.50 16.42 8.79
C GLU A 196 -6.43 15.74 9.80
N LEU A 197 -6.00 15.57 11.03
CA LEU A 197 -6.83 14.99 12.08
C LEU A 197 -8.10 15.83 12.33
N THR A 198 -7.99 17.17 12.33
CA THR A 198 -9.15 18.06 12.52
C THR A 198 -10.17 17.90 11.39
N GLU A 199 -9.71 17.79 10.14
CA GLU A 199 -10.56 17.55 8.98
C GLU A 199 -11.23 16.18 9.07
N LEU A 200 -10.45 15.14 9.34
CA LEU A 200 -10.92 13.75 9.37
C LEU A 200 -11.89 13.46 10.51
N THR A 201 -11.74 14.13 11.66
CA THR A 201 -12.58 13.93 12.86
C THR A 201 -13.67 15.00 13.05
N GLY A 202 -13.70 16.00 12.18
CA GLY A 202 -14.75 17.03 12.19
C GLY A 202 -16.15 16.45 11.93
N PRO A 203 -17.22 17.25 12.08
CA PRO A 203 -18.59 16.74 11.91
C PRO A 203 -18.90 16.12 10.54
N SER A 204 -18.20 16.56 9.50
CA SER A 204 -18.29 15.98 8.14
C SER A 204 -17.11 15.06 7.81
N GLY A 205 -16.18 14.87 8.73
CA GLY A 205 -14.97 14.09 8.51
C GLY A 205 -15.25 12.59 8.35
N ILE A 206 -14.45 11.91 7.56
CA ILE A 206 -14.65 10.50 7.22
C ILE A 206 -14.60 9.60 8.45
N LEU A 207 -13.67 9.85 9.39
CA LEU A 207 -13.54 9.07 10.62
C LEU A 207 -14.79 9.22 11.51
N THR A 208 -15.39 10.41 11.58
CA THR A 208 -16.65 10.62 12.29
C THR A 208 -17.78 9.85 11.63
N ARG A 209 -17.86 9.85 10.30
CA ARG A 209 -18.88 9.09 9.56
C ARG A 209 -18.74 7.58 9.70
N GLN A 210 -17.50 7.07 9.79
CA GLN A 210 -17.25 5.66 10.11
C GLN A 210 -17.80 5.32 11.52
N LEU A 211 -17.57 6.15 12.53
CA LEU A 211 -18.15 5.93 13.86
C LEU A 211 -19.68 6.04 13.86
N ASP A 212 -20.28 6.92 13.04
CA ASP A 212 -21.73 7.00 12.89
C ASP A 212 -22.35 5.71 12.34
N VAL A 213 -21.62 4.99 11.44
CA VAL A 213 -22.04 3.65 10.98
C VAL A 213 -22.03 2.65 12.13
N ALA A 214 -21.09 2.74 13.06
CA ALA A 214 -20.94 1.80 14.16
C ALA A 214 -22.04 1.91 15.24
N ARG A 215 -22.61 3.13 15.41
CA ARG A 215 -23.54 3.41 16.51
C ARG A 215 -24.79 2.52 16.46
N GLY A 216 -24.96 1.69 17.49
CA GLY A 216 -26.13 0.82 17.65
C GLY A 216 -26.23 -0.33 16.65
N ARG A 217 -25.16 -0.60 15.89
CA ARG A 217 -25.12 -1.67 14.89
C ARG A 217 -24.08 -2.75 15.24
N PRO A 218 -24.26 -4.00 14.80
CA PRO A 218 -23.42 -5.14 15.12
C PRO A 218 -22.16 -5.12 14.24
N VAL A 219 -21.29 -4.15 14.48
CA VAL A 219 -20.01 -4.05 13.79
C VAL A 219 -18.85 -4.10 14.78
N VAL A 220 -17.75 -4.70 14.36
CA VAL A 220 -16.47 -4.74 15.06
C VAL A 220 -15.60 -3.62 14.48
N LEU A 221 -14.99 -2.81 15.32
CA LEU A 221 -14.16 -1.69 14.90
C LEU A 221 -12.73 -2.16 14.66
N ALA A 222 -12.26 -2.08 13.43
CA ALA A 222 -10.87 -2.34 13.07
C ALA A 222 -10.14 -0.99 12.95
N VAL A 223 -9.42 -0.59 14.01
CA VAL A 223 -8.87 0.76 14.15
C VAL A 223 -7.43 0.83 13.66
N ASP A 224 -7.12 1.79 12.79
CA ASP A 224 -5.75 2.08 12.36
C ASP A 224 -4.94 2.68 13.52
N PRO A 225 -3.87 2.02 14.00
CA PRO A 225 -3.00 2.54 15.05
C PRO A 225 -2.35 3.88 14.72
N ARG A 226 -2.21 4.23 13.42
CA ARG A 226 -1.65 5.53 12.98
C ARG A 226 -2.45 6.70 13.52
N ILE A 227 -3.78 6.60 13.60
CA ILE A 227 -4.64 7.65 14.14
C ILE A 227 -4.28 7.91 15.61
N LEU A 228 -4.19 6.83 16.40
CA LEU A 228 -3.89 6.90 17.83
C LEU A 228 -2.47 7.42 18.08
N ALA A 229 -1.48 6.92 17.35
CA ALA A 229 -0.10 7.36 17.42
C ALA A 229 0.05 8.85 17.04
N SER A 230 -0.72 9.33 16.07
CA SER A 230 -0.71 10.74 15.68
C SER A 230 -1.31 11.65 16.76
N ILE A 231 -2.39 11.21 17.40
CA ILE A 231 -2.98 11.95 18.53
C ILE A 231 -2.01 11.99 19.73
N GLU A 232 -1.37 10.85 20.04
CA GLU A 232 -0.38 10.76 21.11
C GLU A 232 0.84 11.65 20.83
N ALA A 233 1.29 11.70 19.57
CA ALA A 233 2.38 12.57 19.12
C ALA A 233 2.10 14.05 19.32
N LEU A 234 0.85 14.48 19.13
CA LEU A 234 0.44 15.86 19.36
C LEU A 234 0.35 16.21 20.85
N GLY A 235 0.07 15.23 21.71
CA GLY A 235 -0.04 15.42 23.16
C GLY A 235 -1.00 16.56 23.51
N GLU A 236 -0.53 17.54 24.29
CA GLU A 236 -1.32 18.71 24.70
C GLU A 236 -1.70 19.65 23.53
N LYS A 237 -1.06 19.49 22.35
CA LYS A 237 -1.38 20.26 21.13
C LYS A 237 -2.48 19.61 20.29
N ALA A 238 -3.00 18.44 20.71
CA ALA A 238 -4.09 17.79 19.99
C ALA A 238 -5.35 18.66 19.99
N PRO A 239 -5.98 18.91 18.83
CA PRO A 239 -7.18 19.74 18.75
C PRO A 239 -8.34 19.15 19.56
N GLU A 240 -9.18 20.00 20.14
CA GLU A 240 -10.32 19.59 20.98
C GLU A 240 -11.32 18.70 20.20
N THR A 241 -11.52 18.94 18.91
CA THR A 241 -12.36 18.12 18.04
C THR A 241 -11.82 16.68 17.94
N VAL A 242 -10.50 16.52 17.85
CA VAL A 242 -9.82 15.22 17.78
C VAL A 242 -9.96 14.47 19.12
N LEU A 243 -9.76 15.15 20.23
CA LEU A 243 -9.94 14.57 21.58
C LEU A 243 -11.41 14.17 21.82
N SER A 244 -12.36 14.98 21.36
CA SER A 244 -13.79 14.67 21.44
C SER A 244 -14.14 13.44 20.61
N TRP A 245 -13.60 13.32 19.39
CA TRP A 245 -13.75 12.14 18.53
C TRP A 245 -13.17 10.89 19.20
N LEU A 246 -11.97 10.97 19.78
CA LEU A 246 -11.35 9.87 20.53
C LEU A 246 -12.23 9.45 21.72
N GLY A 247 -12.83 10.42 22.43
CA GLY A 247 -13.80 10.16 23.49
C GLY A 247 -15.03 9.38 23.00
N VAL A 248 -15.52 9.70 21.80
CA VAL A 248 -16.61 8.93 21.16
C VAL A 248 -16.15 7.51 20.85
N LEU A 249 -15.01 7.34 20.16
CA LEU A 249 -14.46 6.03 19.81
C LEU A 249 -14.33 5.12 21.04
N THR A 250 -13.76 5.64 22.12
CA THR A 250 -13.56 4.88 23.37
C THR A 250 -14.84 4.55 24.12
N SER A 251 -15.92 5.29 23.88
CA SER A 251 -17.22 5.08 24.53
C SER A 251 -18.14 4.09 23.82
N LEU A 252 -17.82 3.71 22.57
CA LEU A 252 -18.62 2.75 21.80
C LEU A 252 -18.54 1.36 22.42
N PRO A 253 -19.68 0.66 22.61
CA PRO A 253 -19.71 -0.67 23.19
C PRO A 253 -19.32 -1.80 22.21
N ASN A 254 -18.97 -1.43 20.98
CA ASN A 254 -18.60 -2.34 19.91
C ASN A 254 -17.30 -3.08 20.24
N GLU A 255 -17.21 -4.37 19.88
CA GLU A 255 -15.92 -5.06 19.85
C GLU A 255 -14.95 -4.29 18.94
N SER A 256 -13.67 -4.35 19.28
CA SER A 256 -12.66 -3.60 18.53
C SER A 256 -11.30 -4.30 18.55
N PHE A 257 -10.51 -4.09 17.50
CA PHE A 257 -9.11 -4.52 17.41
C PHE A 257 -8.27 -3.48 16.66
N LEU A 258 -6.95 -3.58 16.81
CA LEU A 258 -6.01 -2.76 16.05
C LEU A 258 -5.63 -3.46 14.75
N LEU A 259 -5.67 -2.72 13.65
CA LEU A 259 -5.10 -3.10 12.37
C LEU A 259 -3.56 -3.14 12.41
N ALA A 260 -2.93 -3.65 11.38
CA ALA A 260 -1.55 -3.30 11.09
C ALA A 260 -1.43 -1.77 10.95
N TYR A 261 -0.30 -1.20 11.37
CA TYR A 261 -0.09 0.25 11.34
C TYR A 261 -0.37 0.82 9.94
N ALA A 262 -1.15 1.89 9.86
CA ALA A 262 -1.62 2.50 8.62
C ALA A 262 -2.43 1.54 7.72
N ASP A 263 -3.02 0.51 8.30
CA ASP A 263 -3.68 -0.58 7.57
C ASP A 263 -2.77 -1.23 6.50
N ALA A 264 -1.49 -1.43 6.83
CA ALA A 264 -0.51 -1.99 5.92
C ALA A 264 -0.88 -3.43 5.53
N ASP A 265 -0.77 -3.73 4.24
CA ASP A 265 -1.09 -5.03 3.64
C ASP A 265 -0.17 -6.13 4.16
N ILE A 266 -0.71 -7.00 5.00
CA ILE A 266 0.04 -8.08 5.65
C ILE A 266 0.30 -9.27 4.71
N SER A 267 -0.60 -9.54 3.74
CA SER A 267 -0.40 -10.58 2.74
C SER A 267 0.75 -10.24 1.80
N ALA A 268 0.76 -9.01 1.26
CA ALA A 268 1.82 -8.56 0.38
C ALA A 268 3.19 -8.58 1.09
N GLN A 269 3.25 -8.22 2.37
CA GLN A 269 4.49 -8.31 3.17
C GLN A 269 4.96 -9.77 3.31
N ALA A 270 4.08 -10.68 3.71
CA ALA A 270 4.41 -12.09 3.90
C ALA A 270 4.93 -12.72 2.61
N GLN A 271 4.27 -12.47 1.48
CA GLN A 271 4.63 -13.00 0.17
C GLN A 271 5.85 -12.34 -0.46
N SER A 272 6.27 -11.18 0.06
CA SER A 272 7.49 -10.47 -0.40
C SER A 272 8.76 -10.95 0.29
N GLY A 273 8.72 -12.05 1.04
CA GLY A 273 9.87 -12.67 1.70
C GLY A 273 10.18 -12.08 3.09
N ALA A 274 9.26 -11.35 3.69
CA ALA A 274 9.41 -10.91 5.08
C ALA A 274 9.39 -12.11 6.03
N SER A 275 10.31 -12.16 6.99
CA SER A 275 10.31 -13.16 8.06
C SER A 275 9.32 -12.80 9.18
N SER A 276 8.94 -11.54 9.28
CA SER A 276 7.93 -10.99 10.17
C SER A 276 7.34 -9.71 9.54
N LEU A 277 6.12 -9.37 9.93
CA LEU A 277 5.47 -8.14 9.50
C LEU A 277 6.15 -6.91 10.12
N ILE A 278 6.14 -5.79 9.39
CA ILE A 278 6.61 -4.54 9.95
C ILE A 278 5.66 -4.09 11.07
N ALA A 279 6.24 -3.69 12.21
CA ALA A 279 5.51 -3.21 13.37
C ALA A 279 6.14 -1.90 13.87
N PRO A 280 5.76 -0.73 13.31
CA PRO A 280 6.27 0.54 13.78
C PRO A 280 5.95 0.76 15.25
N SER A 281 6.90 1.35 16.00
CA SER A 281 6.62 1.78 17.37
C SER A 281 5.53 2.85 17.39
N THR A 282 4.57 2.71 18.29
CA THR A 282 3.51 3.68 18.52
C THR A 282 3.83 4.65 19.67
N THR A 283 4.86 4.35 20.50
CA THR A 283 5.15 5.08 21.74
C THR A 283 6.32 6.06 21.66
N ASP A 284 7.20 5.95 20.62
CA ASP A 284 8.44 6.74 20.54
C ASP A 284 8.28 8.02 19.70
N VAL A 285 7.21 8.76 19.89
CA VAL A 285 7.04 10.04 19.22
C VAL A 285 7.61 11.16 20.09
N ILE A 286 8.88 11.49 19.86
CA ILE A 286 9.49 12.68 20.48
C ILE A 286 8.91 13.90 19.74
N VAL A 287 8.01 14.60 20.40
CA VAL A 287 7.66 15.97 19.98
C VAL A 287 8.89 16.85 20.25
N PRO A 288 9.47 17.55 19.25
CA PRO A 288 10.51 18.52 19.52
C PRO A 288 9.98 19.53 20.54
N VAL A 289 10.58 19.57 21.72
CA VAL A 289 10.30 20.61 22.69
C VAL A 289 10.85 21.90 22.10
N VAL A 290 9.99 22.69 21.48
CA VAL A 290 10.30 24.09 21.23
C VAL A 290 10.27 24.73 22.60
N GLU A 291 11.44 25.10 23.14
CA GLU A 291 11.54 25.86 24.39
C GLU A 291 10.57 27.03 24.30
N ALA A 292 9.55 26.99 25.16
CA ALA A 292 8.61 28.08 25.29
C ALA A 292 9.36 29.29 25.86
N VAL A 293 9.45 30.35 25.09
CA VAL A 293 9.86 31.65 25.56
C VAL A 293 8.93 32.01 26.72
N PRO A 294 9.43 32.28 27.93
CA PRO A 294 8.58 32.59 29.08
C PRO A 294 7.87 33.92 28.85
N SER A 295 6.61 33.87 28.45
CA SER A 295 5.73 35.05 28.47
C SER A 295 4.90 35.00 29.76
N ALA A 296 5.26 35.87 30.69
CA ALA A 296 4.57 36.06 31.95
C ALA A 296 3.19 36.69 31.72
N THR A 297 2.14 36.00 32.12
CA THR A 297 1.02 36.58 32.89
C THR A 297 0.04 35.44 33.24
N PRO A 298 -0.28 35.18 34.51
CA PRO A 298 -1.27 34.15 34.86
C PRO A 298 -2.67 34.67 34.56
N SER A 299 -3.34 34.01 33.63
CA SER A 299 -4.77 34.14 33.37
C SER A 299 -5.54 33.07 34.16
N PRO A 300 -6.78 33.30 34.59
CA PRO A 300 -7.46 32.50 35.61
C PRO A 300 -7.75 31.09 35.09
N THR A 301 -7.47 30.14 35.97
CA THR A 301 -7.81 28.70 35.99
C THR A 301 -8.74 28.23 34.86
N ALA A 302 -8.15 27.78 33.78
CA ALA A 302 -8.83 26.89 32.83
C ALA A 302 -9.05 25.54 33.53
N ALA A 303 -10.25 24.98 33.37
CA ALA A 303 -10.51 23.61 33.83
C ALA A 303 -9.47 22.67 33.22
N PRO A 304 -9.00 21.63 33.93
CA PRO A 304 -8.04 20.67 33.38
C PRO A 304 -8.61 20.09 32.09
N LEU A 305 -7.84 20.20 31.01
CA LEU A 305 -8.15 19.54 29.74
C LEU A 305 -8.37 18.06 30.04
N PRO A 306 -9.39 17.41 29.43
CA PRO A 306 -9.60 16.00 29.65
C PRO A 306 -8.34 15.25 29.21
N THR A 307 -7.77 14.47 30.13
CA THR A 307 -6.69 13.53 29.81
C THR A 307 -7.16 12.67 28.67
N ALA A 308 -6.39 12.59 27.58
CA ALA A 308 -6.76 11.81 26.39
C ALA A 308 -7.12 10.38 26.83
N ALA A 309 -8.37 9.99 26.60
CA ALA A 309 -8.84 8.65 26.94
C ALA A 309 -8.01 7.63 26.13
N LYS A 310 -7.34 6.72 26.82
CA LYS A 310 -6.54 5.69 26.15
C LYS A 310 -7.46 4.64 25.51
N PHE A 311 -7.38 4.49 24.19
CA PHE A 311 -8.10 3.43 23.50
C PHE A 311 -7.51 2.06 23.86
N THR A 312 -8.36 1.12 24.27
CA THR A 312 -7.97 -0.26 24.56
C THR A 312 -8.88 -1.19 23.75
N PRO A 313 -8.35 -1.94 22.77
CA PRO A 313 -9.15 -2.85 21.97
C PRO A 313 -9.66 -4.02 22.83
N SER A 314 -10.84 -4.53 22.51
CA SER A 314 -11.41 -5.70 23.19
C SER A 314 -10.86 -7.05 22.65
N LEU A 315 -10.40 -7.05 21.40
CA LEU A 315 -9.75 -8.17 20.73
C LEU A 315 -8.32 -7.78 20.41
N ASN A 316 -7.38 -8.70 20.60
CA ASN A 316 -5.96 -8.45 20.38
C ASN A 316 -5.40 -9.36 19.30
N ASN A 317 -4.33 -8.92 18.65
CA ASN A 317 -3.51 -9.71 17.73
C ASN A 317 -4.32 -10.37 16.60
N VAL A 318 -5.19 -9.60 15.96
CA VAL A 318 -6.05 -10.05 14.86
C VAL A 318 -5.35 -9.77 13.52
N ALA A 319 -5.16 -10.81 12.72
CA ALA A 319 -4.76 -10.69 11.32
C ALA A 319 -6.01 -10.41 10.47
N TRP A 320 -6.00 -9.31 9.73
CA TRP A 320 -7.02 -9.04 8.71
C TRP A 320 -6.34 -8.77 7.36
N PRO A 321 -6.00 -9.82 6.59
CA PRO A 321 -5.43 -9.69 5.25
C PRO A 321 -6.44 -9.10 4.26
N VAL A 322 -5.96 -8.74 3.08
CA VAL A 322 -6.82 -8.37 1.95
C VAL A 322 -7.64 -9.60 1.54
N ALA A 323 -8.91 -9.37 1.20
CA ALA A 323 -9.76 -10.46 0.72
C ALA A 323 -9.18 -11.09 -0.55
N SER A 324 -9.20 -12.42 -0.63
CA SER A 324 -8.69 -13.17 -1.78
C SER A 324 -7.20 -12.93 -2.09
N SER A 325 -6.36 -12.75 -1.05
CA SER A 325 -4.92 -12.52 -1.24
C SER A 325 -4.03 -13.44 -0.39
N VAL A 326 -4.60 -14.40 0.33
CA VAL A 326 -3.85 -15.25 1.26
C VAL A 326 -3.41 -16.55 0.60
N ILE A 327 -2.18 -16.97 0.91
CA ILE A 327 -1.69 -18.32 0.65
C ILE A 327 -1.37 -19.02 1.98
N GLY A 328 -1.36 -20.35 1.99
CA GLY A 328 -1.20 -21.13 3.24
C GLY A 328 0.04 -20.78 4.06
N SER A 329 1.16 -20.41 3.41
CA SER A 329 2.39 -20.00 4.10
C SER A 329 2.29 -18.67 4.86
N ASP A 330 1.37 -17.77 4.47
CA ASP A 330 1.23 -16.45 5.10
C ASP A 330 0.83 -16.56 6.56
N LEU A 331 -0.01 -17.57 6.90
CA LEU A 331 -0.48 -17.82 8.27
C LEU A 331 0.68 -18.08 9.24
N GLY A 332 1.75 -18.73 8.76
CA GLY A 332 2.97 -18.93 9.54
C GLY A 332 3.68 -17.59 9.85
N ILE A 333 3.72 -16.67 8.88
CA ILE A 333 4.31 -15.33 9.07
C ILE A 333 3.43 -14.48 10.00
N PHE A 334 2.10 -14.57 9.87
CA PHE A 334 1.18 -13.88 10.78
C PHE A 334 1.39 -14.35 12.23
N SER A 335 1.45 -15.65 12.45
CA SER A 335 1.72 -16.24 13.78
C SER A 335 3.11 -15.83 14.31
N ALA A 336 4.17 -15.89 13.48
CA ALA A 336 5.52 -15.46 13.84
C ALA A 336 5.59 -13.97 14.21
N SER A 337 4.65 -13.17 13.67
CA SER A 337 4.50 -11.74 13.98
C SER A 337 3.64 -11.46 15.22
N GLY A 338 3.23 -12.51 15.95
CA GLY A 338 2.45 -12.40 17.18
C GLY A 338 0.93 -12.31 16.96
N LEU A 339 0.42 -12.47 15.73
CA LEU A 339 -1.01 -12.51 15.48
C LEU A 339 -1.56 -13.89 15.89
N THR A 340 -2.69 -13.90 16.57
CA THR A 340 -3.24 -15.12 17.21
C THR A 340 -4.60 -15.52 16.67
N THR A 341 -5.27 -14.67 15.93
CA THR A 341 -6.56 -14.94 15.28
C THR A 341 -6.53 -14.33 13.88
N ALA A 342 -7.41 -14.81 12.97
CA ALA A 342 -7.49 -14.26 11.62
C ALA A 342 -8.94 -14.00 11.17
N ILE A 343 -9.07 -13.05 10.24
CA ILE A 343 -10.28 -12.79 9.47
C ILE A 343 -9.96 -13.17 8.03
N LEU A 344 -10.60 -14.21 7.52
CA LEU A 344 -10.39 -14.72 6.17
C LEU A 344 -11.61 -14.47 5.29
N SER A 345 -11.40 -14.38 3.99
CA SER A 345 -12.49 -14.34 3.00
C SER A 345 -12.96 -15.75 2.65
N SER A 346 -14.23 -15.95 2.38
CA SER A 346 -14.78 -17.24 1.93
C SER A 346 -14.15 -17.73 0.61
N THR A 347 -13.57 -16.82 -0.18
CA THR A 347 -12.81 -17.18 -1.40
C THR A 347 -11.41 -17.72 -1.11
N ASN A 348 -10.88 -17.51 0.09
CA ASN A 348 -9.61 -18.10 0.53
C ASN A 348 -9.75 -19.42 1.31
N VAL A 349 -10.97 -19.93 1.46
CA VAL A 349 -11.24 -21.13 2.24
C VAL A 349 -11.99 -22.15 1.39
N ASN A 350 -11.54 -23.40 1.43
CA ASN A 350 -12.26 -24.49 0.79
C ASN A 350 -13.50 -24.85 1.62
N GLY A 351 -14.66 -24.94 0.95
CA GLY A 351 -15.94 -25.09 1.64
C GLY A 351 -16.48 -23.73 2.08
N ASN A 352 -17.15 -23.03 1.16
CA ASN A 352 -17.77 -21.70 1.37
C ASN A 352 -18.79 -21.62 2.51
N ASP A 353 -19.01 -22.74 3.21
CA ASP A 353 -20.14 -22.98 4.08
C ASP A 353 -19.80 -22.82 5.58
N MET A 354 -18.60 -22.41 5.94
CA MET A 354 -18.20 -22.26 7.34
C MET A 354 -17.94 -20.81 7.71
N SER A 355 -18.66 -20.30 8.71
CA SER A 355 -18.47 -18.94 9.22
C SER A 355 -17.27 -18.79 10.16
N ALA A 356 -16.73 -19.89 10.71
CA ALA A 356 -15.55 -19.88 11.59
C ALA A 356 -14.86 -21.24 11.62
N GLY A 357 -13.56 -21.26 11.89
CA GLY A 357 -12.74 -22.46 12.02
C GLY A 357 -11.29 -22.15 12.37
N VAL A 358 -10.39 -23.12 12.20
CA VAL A 358 -8.96 -22.96 12.49
C VAL A 358 -8.15 -23.09 11.21
N ALA A 359 -7.47 -22.03 10.80
CA ALA A 359 -6.61 -21.99 9.63
C ALA A 359 -5.14 -21.85 10.07
N GLY A 360 -4.26 -22.77 9.66
CA GLY A 360 -2.83 -22.72 10.01
C GLY A 360 -2.54 -22.62 11.52
N GLY A 361 -3.44 -23.14 12.36
CA GLY A 361 -3.36 -23.01 13.82
C GLY A 361 -3.98 -21.74 14.40
N LEU A 362 -4.47 -20.80 13.57
CA LEU A 362 -5.12 -19.58 14.01
C LEU A 362 -6.65 -19.76 14.03
N PRO A 363 -7.35 -19.62 15.17
CA PRO A 363 -8.79 -19.43 15.20
C PRO A 363 -9.19 -18.28 14.27
N SER A 364 -10.12 -18.53 13.38
CA SER A 364 -10.46 -17.60 12.30
C SER A 364 -11.97 -17.46 12.15
N VAL A 365 -12.43 -16.26 11.82
CA VAL A 365 -13.76 -16.02 11.27
C VAL A 365 -13.66 -15.88 9.75
N VAL A 366 -14.70 -16.34 9.05
CA VAL A 366 -14.76 -16.31 7.58
C VAL A 366 -15.84 -15.33 7.16
N THR A 367 -15.43 -14.28 6.45
CA THR A 367 -16.36 -13.29 5.88
C THR A 367 -16.92 -13.79 4.56
N LEU A 368 -18.23 -13.76 4.41
CA LEU A 368 -18.90 -14.10 3.14
C LEU A 368 -18.62 -13.00 2.11
N THR A 369 -17.89 -13.36 1.05
CA THR A 369 -17.50 -12.43 0.00
C THR A 369 -18.70 -11.80 -0.69
N GLY A 370 -19.72 -12.58 -0.99
CA GLY A 370 -20.94 -12.08 -1.63
C GLY A 370 -21.72 -11.11 -0.74
N LEU A 371 -21.83 -11.39 0.58
CA LEU A 371 -22.43 -10.47 1.55
C LEU A 371 -21.61 -9.19 1.69
N SER A 372 -20.30 -9.32 1.80
CA SER A 372 -19.37 -8.18 1.87
C SER A 372 -19.51 -7.29 0.63
N SER A 373 -19.51 -7.88 -0.55
CA SER A 373 -19.71 -7.16 -1.82
C SER A 373 -21.06 -6.45 -1.87
N ALA A 374 -22.15 -7.11 -1.45
CA ALA A 374 -23.48 -6.51 -1.43
C ALA A 374 -23.54 -5.29 -0.51
N LEU A 375 -22.96 -5.36 0.69
CA LEU A 375 -22.88 -4.23 1.63
C LEU A 375 -22.02 -3.09 1.07
N ASN A 376 -20.91 -3.41 0.42
CA ASN A 376 -20.01 -2.43 -0.17
C ASN A 376 -20.66 -1.64 -1.31
N HIS A 377 -21.55 -2.27 -2.06
CA HIS A 377 -22.34 -1.62 -3.13
C HIS A 377 -23.69 -1.09 -2.65
N ASN A 378 -24.02 -1.23 -1.37
CA ASN A 378 -25.33 -0.89 -0.78
C ASN A 378 -26.51 -1.62 -1.47
N ASP A 379 -26.27 -2.85 -1.94
CA ASP A 379 -27.32 -3.74 -2.47
C ASP A 379 -27.99 -4.48 -1.30
N VAL A 380 -29.00 -3.85 -0.75
CA VAL A 380 -29.72 -4.37 0.42
C VAL A 380 -30.47 -5.68 0.12
N SER A 381 -30.98 -5.88 -1.08
CA SER A 381 -31.70 -7.10 -1.46
C SER A 381 -30.78 -8.29 -1.57
N ARG A 382 -29.62 -8.10 -2.18
CA ARG A 382 -28.58 -9.12 -2.26
C ARG A 382 -28.02 -9.46 -0.86
N ALA A 383 -27.74 -8.44 -0.04
CA ALA A 383 -27.27 -8.65 1.33
C ALA A 383 -28.29 -9.41 2.18
N ALA A 384 -29.60 -9.04 2.10
CA ALA A 384 -30.68 -9.76 2.78
C ALA A 384 -30.78 -11.20 2.34
N SER A 385 -30.55 -11.49 1.06
CA SER A 385 -30.59 -12.85 0.53
C SER A 385 -29.45 -13.72 1.05
N TYR A 386 -28.21 -13.19 1.18
CA TYR A 386 -27.10 -13.93 1.82
C TYR A 386 -27.43 -14.25 3.28
N LEU A 387 -27.98 -13.31 4.04
CA LEU A 387 -28.39 -13.54 5.43
C LEU A 387 -29.54 -14.56 5.53
N ALA A 388 -30.49 -14.49 4.60
CA ALA A 388 -31.61 -15.43 4.54
C ALA A 388 -31.13 -16.85 4.21
N VAL A 389 -30.22 -17.03 3.27
CA VAL A 389 -29.62 -18.33 2.98
C VAL A 389 -28.86 -18.84 4.20
N SER A 390 -28.03 -18.00 4.83
CA SER A 390 -27.26 -18.39 6.02
C SER A 390 -28.14 -18.77 7.23
N SER A 391 -29.42 -18.39 7.24
CA SER A 391 -30.37 -18.77 8.30
C SER A 391 -30.93 -20.20 8.12
N VAL A 392 -30.89 -20.74 6.90
CA VAL A 392 -31.35 -22.11 6.59
C VAL A 392 -30.23 -23.08 6.34
N ASP A 393 -29.03 -22.59 6.07
CA ASP A 393 -27.81 -23.35 5.82
C ASP A 393 -27.14 -23.68 7.16
N GLU A 394 -27.33 -24.92 7.64
CA GLU A 394 -26.78 -25.41 8.93
C GLU A 394 -25.24 -25.31 8.99
N SER A 395 -24.57 -25.36 7.84
CA SER A 395 -23.11 -25.27 7.74
C SER A 395 -22.56 -23.90 8.18
N GLN A 396 -23.35 -22.82 8.02
CA GLN A 396 -23.01 -21.47 8.50
C GLN A 396 -23.08 -21.33 10.04
N GLY A 397 -23.62 -22.30 10.74
CA GLY A 397 -23.74 -22.26 12.20
C GLY A 397 -24.57 -21.08 12.73
N GLY A 398 -25.49 -20.55 11.91
CA GLY A 398 -26.37 -19.42 12.25
C GLY A 398 -25.62 -18.08 12.41
N ARG A 399 -24.47 -17.91 11.78
CA ARG A 399 -23.66 -16.67 11.82
C ARG A 399 -23.20 -16.27 10.43
N SER A 400 -23.15 -14.96 10.22
CA SER A 400 -22.61 -14.36 8.98
C SER A 400 -21.69 -13.20 9.31
N PHE A 401 -20.48 -13.26 8.82
CA PHE A 401 -19.50 -12.18 8.92
C PHE A 401 -19.37 -11.48 7.57
N ALA A 402 -19.26 -10.15 7.61
CA ALA A 402 -19.05 -9.34 6.43
C ALA A 402 -17.86 -8.38 6.64
N ALA A 403 -16.93 -8.38 5.71
CA ALA A 403 -15.89 -7.37 5.64
C ALA A 403 -16.46 -6.10 4.99
N LEU A 404 -16.51 -5.01 5.74
CA LEU A 404 -16.87 -3.70 5.19
C LEU A 404 -15.64 -3.11 4.50
N PRO A 405 -15.81 -2.21 3.50
CA PRO A 405 -14.69 -1.83 2.65
C PRO A 405 -13.60 -1.09 3.41
N ARG A 406 -12.36 -1.43 3.09
CA ARG A 406 -11.14 -0.77 3.54
C ARG A 406 -10.68 0.33 2.58
N GLU A 407 -11.33 0.42 1.42
CA GLU A 407 -11.13 1.48 0.43
C GLU A 407 -11.86 2.76 0.87
N THR A 408 -11.50 3.88 0.26
CA THR A 408 -12.08 5.17 0.64
C THR A 408 -13.56 5.25 0.29
N PHE A 409 -14.43 5.19 1.28
CA PHE A 409 -15.84 5.50 1.09
C PHE A 409 -16.08 6.98 0.87
N SER A 410 -17.07 7.27 0.03
CA SER A 410 -17.71 8.58 0.09
C SER A 410 -18.59 8.70 1.34
N ILE A 411 -18.74 9.89 1.87
CA ILE A 411 -19.65 10.18 3.00
C ILE A 411 -21.06 9.66 2.72
N THR A 412 -21.54 9.84 1.48
CA THR A 412 -22.85 9.31 1.02
C THR A 412 -22.89 7.79 1.06
N GLY A 413 -21.79 7.10 0.69
CA GLY A 413 -21.68 5.64 0.76
C GLY A 413 -21.82 5.12 2.20
N LEU A 414 -21.11 5.75 3.16
CA LEU A 414 -21.23 5.40 4.58
C LEU A 414 -22.65 5.61 5.13
N THR A 415 -23.31 6.72 4.75
CA THR A 415 -24.70 6.96 5.16
C THR A 415 -25.65 5.88 4.62
N LYS A 416 -25.49 5.50 3.35
CA LYS A 416 -26.27 4.40 2.74
C LYS A 416 -25.99 3.06 3.41
N LEU A 417 -24.73 2.77 3.72
CA LEU A 417 -24.32 1.56 4.43
C LEU A 417 -25.03 1.46 5.80
N GLY A 418 -25.07 2.55 6.55
CA GLY A 418 -25.83 2.60 7.81
C GLY A 418 -27.31 2.24 7.63
N LEU A 419 -27.98 2.84 6.63
CA LEU A 419 -29.39 2.53 6.31
C LEU A 419 -29.57 1.08 5.84
N THR A 420 -28.64 0.55 5.06
CA THR A 420 -28.64 -0.86 4.64
C THR A 420 -28.58 -1.78 5.84
N LEU A 421 -27.64 -1.55 6.77
CA LEU A 421 -27.53 -2.33 8.01
C LEU A 421 -28.81 -2.25 8.87
N ASP A 422 -29.43 -1.07 9.01
CA ASP A 422 -30.69 -0.90 9.75
C ASP A 422 -31.82 -1.70 9.10
N THR A 423 -31.91 -1.68 7.76
CA THR A 423 -32.92 -2.45 7.01
C THR A 423 -32.74 -3.96 7.19
N LEU A 424 -31.49 -4.44 7.20
CA LEU A 424 -31.18 -5.86 7.42
C LEU A 424 -31.53 -6.29 8.85
N LEU A 425 -31.19 -5.48 9.85
CA LEU A 425 -31.47 -5.76 11.26
C LEU A 425 -32.97 -5.74 11.60
N ALA A 426 -33.77 -5.05 10.78
CA ALA A 426 -35.23 -5.07 10.92
C ALA A 426 -35.88 -6.37 10.42
N GLN A 427 -35.13 -7.26 9.76
CA GLN A 427 -35.67 -8.52 9.24
C GLN A 427 -35.81 -9.56 10.36
N GLU A 428 -36.91 -10.34 10.33
CA GLU A 428 -37.22 -11.33 11.37
C GLU A 428 -36.21 -12.47 11.47
N TRP A 429 -35.50 -12.79 10.37
CA TRP A 429 -34.48 -13.84 10.30
C TRP A 429 -33.06 -13.32 10.60
N VAL A 430 -32.88 -12.06 11.00
CA VAL A 430 -31.59 -11.47 11.32
C VAL A 430 -31.52 -11.14 12.81
N SER A 431 -30.37 -11.36 13.39
CA SER A 431 -30.01 -10.96 14.76
C SER A 431 -28.63 -10.32 14.79
N THR A 432 -28.24 -9.70 15.90
CA THR A 432 -26.91 -9.16 16.11
C THR A 432 -25.93 -10.25 16.55
N GLY A 433 -24.72 -10.23 15.97
CA GLY A 433 -23.62 -11.13 16.34
C GLY A 433 -22.41 -10.39 16.89
N THR A 434 -21.41 -11.16 17.33
CA THR A 434 -20.10 -10.68 17.79
C THR A 434 -18.98 -11.52 17.19
N MET A 435 -17.80 -10.93 16.99
CA MET A 435 -16.65 -11.67 16.48
C MET A 435 -16.12 -12.66 17.51
N SER A 436 -16.12 -12.30 18.80
CA SER A 436 -15.71 -13.19 19.88
C SER A 436 -16.54 -14.48 19.92
N SER A 437 -17.85 -14.41 19.64
CA SER A 437 -18.70 -15.61 19.57
C SER A 437 -18.34 -16.53 18.41
N GLY A 438 -17.93 -15.95 17.27
CA GLY A 438 -17.44 -16.70 16.11
C GLY A 438 -16.12 -17.40 16.42
N LEU A 439 -15.15 -16.66 16.95
CA LEU A 439 -13.85 -17.19 17.35
C LEU A 439 -13.97 -18.31 18.41
N ALA A 440 -14.88 -18.17 19.37
CA ALA A 440 -15.14 -19.20 20.39
C ALA A 440 -15.73 -20.48 19.79
N SER A 441 -16.40 -20.42 18.64
CA SER A 441 -16.95 -21.60 17.93
C SER A 441 -15.98 -22.21 16.92
N ALA A 442 -14.82 -21.58 16.67
CA ALA A 442 -13.83 -22.03 15.72
C ALA A 442 -13.16 -23.33 16.19
N SER A 443 -13.63 -24.47 15.71
CA SER A 443 -13.12 -25.80 16.10
C SER A 443 -12.76 -26.68 14.91
N SER A 444 -13.39 -26.50 13.77
CA SER A 444 -13.13 -27.27 12.55
C SER A 444 -11.93 -26.69 11.78
N ALA A 445 -11.15 -27.57 11.17
CA ALA A 445 -10.04 -27.13 10.32
C ALA A 445 -10.56 -26.43 9.06
N LEU A 446 -9.96 -25.29 8.73
CA LEU A 446 -10.16 -24.59 7.46
C LEU A 446 -8.96 -24.88 6.55
N GLU A 447 -9.25 -25.32 5.34
CA GLU A 447 -8.24 -25.50 4.30
C GLU A 447 -8.13 -24.22 3.47
N ILE A 448 -6.91 -23.69 3.34
CA ILE A 448 -6.67 -22.46 2.56
C ILE A 448 -6.65 -22.79 1.07
N VAL A 449 -7.42 -22.04 0.33
CA VAL A 449 -7.31 -21.94 -1.13
C VAL A 449 -6.35 -20.79 -1.46
N ASP A 450 -5.17 -21.15 -1.93
CA ASP A 450 -4.12 -20.19 -2.24
C ASP A 450 -4.57 -19.17 -3.29
N SER A 451 -4.52 -17.91 -2.95
CA SER A 451 -4.79 -16.79 -3.84
C SER A 451 -3.69 -15.74 -3.67
N PRO A 452 -2.56 -15.88 -4.37
CA PRO A 452 -1.42 -15.00 -4.16
C PRO A 452 -1.66 -13.59 -4.71
N GLU A 453 -1.00 -12.62 -4.11
CA GLU A 453 -0.87 -11.28 -4.66
C GLU A 453 -0.20 -11.29 -6.04
N SER A 454 -0.43 -10.25 -6.84
CA SER A 454 0.21 -10.13 -8.14
C SER A 454 1.73 -10.07 -8.01
N SER A 455 2.46 -10.73 -8.93
CA SER A 455 3.93 -10.74 -8.93
C SER A 455 4.52 -9.33 -9.04
N GLN A 456 3.83 -8.40 -9.71
CA GLN A 456 4.23 -7.00 -9.80
C GLN A 456 4.16 -6.33 -8.42
N ARG A 457 3.05 -6.51 -7.67
CA ARG A 457 2.89 -5.95 -6.33
C ARG A 457 3.92 -6.53 -5.37
N ILE A 458 4.10 -7.85 -5.37
CA ILE A 458 5.12 -8.54 -4.56
C ILE A 458 6.52 -7.94 -4.82
N SER A 459 6.90 -7.75 -6.09
CA SER A 459 8.21 -7.19 -6.46
C SER A 459 8.41 -5.76 -5.91
N VAL A 460 7.39 -4.91 -6.01
CA VAL A 460 7.43 -3.53 -5.48
C VAL A 460 7.56 -3.55 -3.95
N VAL A 461 6.74 -4.35 -3.28
CA VAL A 461 6.78 -4.47 -1.80
C VAL A 461 8.11 -5.03 -1.32
N SER A 462 8.66 -6.04 -1.99
CA SER A 462 9.99 -6.60 -1.69
C SER A 462 11.09 -5.53 -1.78
N ASN A 463 11.05 -4.66 -2.80
CA ASN A 463 12.01 -3.56 -2.94
C ASN A 463 11.87 -2.54 -1.79
N LEU A 464 10.63 -2.17 -1.43
CA LEU A 464 10.37 -1.26 -0.31
C LEU A 464 10.88 -1.83 1.02
N LEU A 465 10.62 -3.11 1.29
CA LEU A 465 11.11 -3.81 2.49
C LEU A 465 12.64 -3.87 2.53
N ALA A 466 13.28 -4.19 1.39
CA ALA A 466 14.74 -4.20 1.30
C ALA A 466 15.35 -2.80 1.58
N ARG A 467 14.69 -1.73 1.12
CA ARG A 467 15.09 -0.35 1.46
C ARG A 467 14.97 -0.06 2.95
N ASN A 468 13.92 -0.50 3.59
CA ASN A 468 13.75 -0.32 5.04
C ASN A 468 14.84 -1.06 5.84
N VAL A 469 15.21 -2.26 5.40
CA VAL A 469 16.36 -3.01 5.98
C VAL A 469 17.65 -2.21 5.82
N ALA A 470 17.90 -1.60 4.65
CA ALA A 470 19.07 -0.76 4.43
C ALA A 470 19.07 0.49 5.32
N VAL A 471 17.93 1.14 5.52
CA VAL A 471 17.79 2.28 6.46
C VAL A 471 18.04 1.84 7.90
N SER A 472 17.55 0.67 8.29
CA SER A 472 17.80 0.11 9.63
C SER A 472 19.29 -0.20 9.83
N ALA A 473 19.97 -0.78 8.84
CA ALA A 473 21.42 -1.02 8.90
C ALA A 473 22.20 0.30 8.95
N PHE A 474 21.81 1.30 8.15
CA PHE A 474 22.40 2.64 8.17
C PHE A 474 22.25 3.31 9.54
N SER A 475 21.10 3.17 10.20
CA SER A 475 20.82 3.86 11.47
C SER A 475 21.78 3.51 12.60
N THR A 476 22.54 2.41 12.50
CA THR A 476 23.56 1.99 13.49
C THR A 476 24.69 2.98 13.69
N ILE A 477 24.84 3.98 12.81
CA ILE A 477 25.81 5.09 12.99
C ILE A 477 25.31 6.16 13.95
N ALA A 478 24.01 6.22 14.19
CA ALA A 478 23.38 7.26 14.99
C ALA A 478 23.47 6.97 16.48
N GLU A 479 23.47 8.02 17.30
CA GLU A 479 23.42 7.89 18.76
C GLU A 479 22.10 7.22 19.21
N ASP A 480 20.97 7.59 18.56
CA ASP A 480 19.68 6.96 18.73
C ASP A 480 19.14 6.49 17.37
N PRO A 481 19.32 5.20 17.03
CA PRO A 481 18.81 4.62 15.78
C PRO A 481 17.31 4.77 15.59
N SER A 482 16.53 4.82 16.67
CA SER A 482 15.06 4.88 16.63
C SER A 482 14.54 6.16 15.96
N LEU A 483 15.27 7.28 16.11
CA LEU A 483 14.95 8.56 15.46
C LEU A 483 15.04 8.51 13.92
N ILE A 484 15.70 7.49 13.37
CA ILE A 484 15.77 7.24 11.92
C ILE A 484 14.80 6.14 11.52
N THR A 485 14.80 5.03 12.25
CA THR A 485 14.05 3.83 11.85
C THR A 485 12.55 3.98 12.06
N ASN A 486 12.10 4.61 13.16
CA ASN A 486 10.68 4.72 13.44
C ASN A 486 9.93 5.58 12.40
N PRO A 487 10.37 6.79 12.02
CA PRO A 487 9.73 7.54 10.93
C PRO A 487 9.72 6.77 9.61
N ALA A 488 10.86 6.19 9.21
CA ALA A 488 10.97 5.45 7.96
C ALA A 488 10.03 4.24 7.91
N THR A 489 9.91 3.47 9.01
CA THR A 489 9.02 2.31 9.07
C THR A 489 7.56 2.72 9.08
N ARG A 490 7.19 3.86 9.71
CA ARG A 490 5.82 4.42 9.67
C ARG A 490 5.44 4.88 8.26
N GLU A 491 6.35 5.59 7.56
CA GLU A 491 6.15 6.00 6.17
C GLU A 491 6.01 4.78 5.26
N LEU A 492 6.84 3.75 5.44
CA LEU A 492 6.73 2.49 4.71
C LEU A 492 5.37 1.85 4.95
N ALA A 493 4.92 1.73 6.20
CA ALA A 493 3.60 1.17 6.51
C ALA A 493 2.47 1.94 5.82
N ALA A 494 2.55 3.27 5.78
CA ALA A 494 1.57 4.12 5.11
C ALA A 494 1.52 3.88 3.59
N VAL A 495 2.66 3.65 2.94
CA VAL A 495 2.72 3.31 1.51
C VAL A 495 2.25 1.88 1.22
N LEU A 496 2.33 0.98 2.20
CA LEU A 496 1.81 -0.38 2.12
C LEU A 496 0.32 -0.49 2.48
N SER A 497 -0.37 0.60 2.80
CA SER A 497 -1.78 0.60 3.16
C SER A 497 -2.66 -0.11 2.13
N VAL A 498 -3.62 -0.91 2.60
CA VAL A 498 -4.66 -1.52 1.77
C VAL A 498 -5.49 -0.47 1.01
N GLY A 499 -5.63 0.72 1.58
CA GLY A 499 -6.32 1.85 0.94
C GLY A 499 -5.74 2.29 -0.42
N TRP A 500 -4.53 1.85 -0.77
CA TRP A 500 -3.93 2.08 -2.09
C TRP A 500 -4.37 1.09 -3.17
N LEU A 501 -5.09 0.01 -2.82
CA LEU A 501 -5.56 -0.96 -3.82
C LEU A 501 -6.50 -0.29 -4.82
N GLY A 502 -6.24 -0.51 -6.11
CA GLY A 502 -6.99 0.14 -7.18
C GLY A 502 -6.71 1.64 -7.38
N ASN A 503 -5.88 2.27 -6.55
CA ASN A 503 -5.54 3.68 -6.68
C ASN A 503 -4.33 3.87 -7.61
N SER A 504 -4.47 4.66 -8.67
CA SER A 504 -3.42 4.98 -9.65
C SER A 504 -2.24 5.73 -9.03
N ASP A 505 -2.46 6.48 -7.94
CA ASP A 505 -1.45 7.30 -7.30
C ASP A 505 -0.45 6.50 -6.45
N TRP A 506 -0.73 5.19 -6.23
CA TRP A 506 0.19 4.32 -5.48
C TRP A 506 1.60 4.28 -6.07
N SER A 507 1.72 4.27 -7.40
CA SER A 507 3.03 4.29 -8.05
C SER A 507 3.83 5.54 -7.72
N THR A 508 3.17 6.69 -7.58
CA THR A 508 3.77 7.95 -7.16
C THR A 508 4.21 7.89 -5.70
N ALA A 509 3.33 7.38 -4.82
CA ALA A 509 3.62 7.18 -3.39
C ALA A 509 4.85 6.26 -3.17
N VAL A 510 4.94 5.16 -3.92
CA VAL A 510 6.12 4.27 -3.91
C VAL A 510 7.39 5.02 -4.32
N GLY A 511 7.33 5.80 -5.41
CA GLY A 511 8.46 6.60 -5.88
C GLY A 511 8.92 7.65 -4.85
N GLU A 512 8.00 8.23 -4.11
CA GLU A 512 8.29 9.20 -3.03
C GLU A 512 8.97 8.50 -1.84
N SER A 513 8.46 7.36 -1.39
CA SER A 513 9.06 6.58 -0.31
C SER A 513 10.48 6.11 -0.64
N LEU A 514 10.71 5.64 -1.86
CA LEU A 514 12.06 5.25 -2.30
C LEU A 514 13.03 6.44 -2.31
N ARG A 515 12.57 7.64 -2.75
CA ARG A 515 13.39 8.87 -2.72
C ARG A 515 13.64 9.35 -1.29
N SER A 516 12.66 9.26 -0.38
CA SER A 516 12.82 9.58 1.04
C SER A 516 13.87 8.68 1.68
N SER A 517 13.78 7.37 1.48
CA SER A 517 14.78 6.41 1.97
C SER A 517 16.18 6.68 1.40
N GLU A 518 16.29 7.00 0.11
CA GLU A 518 17.57 7.33 -0.53
C GLU A 518 18.20 8.60 0.07
N LYS A 519 17.38 9.62 0.37
CA LYS A 519 17.84 10.84 1.05
C LYS A 519 18.42 10.53 2.43
N VAL A 520 17.79 9.65 3.20
CA VAL A 520 18.30 9.19 4.48
C VAL A 520 19.64 8.47 4.31
N LEU A 521 19.73 7.51 3.40
CA LEU A 521 20.95 6.72 3.16
C LEU A 521 22.13 7.57 2.65
N LYS A 522 21.87 8.70 2.01
CA LYS A 522 22.88 9.65 1.51
C LYS A 522 23.16 10.82 2.48
N SER A 523 22.49 10.86 3.62
CA SER A 523 22.63 11.97 4.58
C SER A 523 24.01 12.04 5.23
N VAL A 524 24.76 10.93 5.29
CA VAL A 524 26.14 10.90 5.77
C VAL A 524 27.05 10.53 4.60
N SER A 525 28.01 11.39 4.29
CA SER A 525 28.85 11.21 3.09
C SER A 525 30.23 11.82 3.23
N VAL A 526 31.19 11.30 2.46
CA VAL A 526 32.51 11.90 2.32
C VAL A 526 32.38 13.12 1.39
N VAL A 527 32.85 14.28 1.87
CA VAL A 527 32.89 15.49 1.03
C VAL A 527 34.04 15.34 0.05
N THR A 528 33.73 15.35 -1.25
CA THR A 528 34.73 15.25 -2.30
C THR A 528 35.64 16.48 -2.29
N SER A 529 36.93 16.27 -2.20
CA SER A 529 37.95 17.32 -2.32
C SER A 529 38.65 17.23 -3.67
N SER A 530 39.22 18.35 -4.10
CA SER A 530 40.19 18.37 -5.22
C SER A 530 41.41 17.50 -4.89
N THR A 531 42.23 17.21 -5.90
CA THR A 531 43.48 16.43 -5.74
C THR A 531 44.28 16.86 -4.51
N ILE A 532 44.61 15.92 -3.63
CA ILE A 532 45.40 16.21 -2.44
C ILE A 532 46.89 16.07 -2.80
N ASN A 533 47.68 17.11 -2.52
CA ASN A 533 49.10 17.08 -2.70
C ASN A 533 49.76 16.72 -1.36
N MET A 534 50.41 15.57 -1.30
CA MET A 534 51.19 15.09 -0.15
C MET A 534 52.65 15.51 -0.32
N VAL A 535 53.18 16.26 0.65
CA VAL A 535 54.59 16.69 0.71
C VAL A 535 55.27 15.87 1.80
N GLY A 536 56.33 15.11 1.45
CA GLY A 536 57.07 14.28 2.35
C GLY A 536 56.66 12.80 2.33
N GLY A 537 57.38 11.96 3.06
CA GLY A 537 57.20 10.48 3.10
C GLY A 537 56.05 10.00 4.00
N GLN A 538 55.52 10.85 4.89
CA GLN A 538 54.41 10.54 5.79
C GLN A 538 53.54 11.80 5.95
N ALA A 539 52.21 11.63 5.96
CA ALA A 539 51.25 12.72 6.20
C ALA A 539 49.97 12.15 6.79
N ASN A 540 49.24 13.00 7.52
CA ASN A 540 47.83 12.75 7.86
C ASN A 540 46.96 13.46 6.81
N ILE A 541 46.17 12.69 6.07
CA ILE A 541 45.29 13.22 5.04
C ILE A 541 43.97 13.62 5.70
N PRO A 542 43.58 14.91 5.66
CA PRO A 542 42.28 15.36 6.19
C PRO A 542 41.17 14.99 5.22
N LEU A 543 40.29 14.09 5.63
CA LEU A 543 39.09 13.69 4.89
C LEU A 543 37.87 14.29 5.59
N SER A 544 37.10 15.13 4.90
CA SER A 544 35.88 15.72 5.46
C SER A 544 34.72 14.77 5.29
N VAL A 545 34.01 14.50 6.41
CA VAL A 545 32.76 13.76 6.41
C VAL A 545 31.64 14.68 6.87
N TYR A 546 30.54 14.68 6.14
CA TYR A 546 29.34 15.48 6.41
C TYR A 546 28.24 14.62 7.01
N ASN A 547 27.57 15.13 8.02
CA ASN A 547 26.36 14.57 8.63
C ASN A 547 25.19 15.53 8.36
N GLY A 548 24.23 15.13 7.56
CA GLY A 548 22.99 15.87 7.28
C GLY A 548 21.81 15.45 8.13
N LEU A 549 22.02 14.59 9.15
CA LEU A 549 20.98 14.20 10.11
C LEU A 549 20.87 15.23 11.25
N LEU A 550 19.74 15.22 11.94
CA LEU A 550 19.44 16.09 13.10
C LEU A 550 20.00 15.55 14.43
N GLN A 551 20.84 14.51 14.39
CA GLN A 551 21.47 13.92 15.56
C GLN A 551 22.95 13.61 15.30
N PRO A 552 23.79 13.44 16.35
CA PRO A 552 25.17 13.03 16.19
C PRO A 552 25.27 11.64 15.57
N VAL A 553 26.29 11.44 14.72
CA VAL A 553 26.62 10.13 14.15
C VAL A 553 28.08 9.78 14.37
N THR A 554 28.36 8.51 14.51
CA THR A 554 29.71 8.00 14.66
C THR A 554 30.03 7.01 13.55
N VAL A 555 31.06 7.31 12.76
CA VAL A 555 31.49 6.49 11.63
C VAL A 555 32.98 6.18 11.70
N VAL A 556 33.38 5.07 11.11
CA VAL A 556 34.77 4.70 10.87
C VAL A 556 35.11 5.03 9.42
N VAL A 557 36.11 5.89 9.23
CA VAL A 557 36.60 6.30 7.93
C VAL A 557 37.75 5.36 7.55
N ASN A 558 37.58 4.58 6.50
CA ASN A 558 38.57 3.71 5.92
C ASN A 558 39.05 4.31 4.59
N ALA A 559 40.29 4.01 4.25
CA ALA A 559 40.87 4.48 3.00
C ALA A 559 41.81 3.41 2.42
N ASP A 560 41.59 3.04 1.17
CA ASP A 560 42.36 2.01 0.48
C ASP A 560 43.03 2.59 -0.77
N PRO A 561 44.36 2.54 -0.90
CA PRO A 561 45.05 3.02 -2.07
C PRO A 561 44.95 2.02 -3.22
N ASN A 562 44.78 2.52 -4.45
CA ASN A 562 44.68 1.67 -5.65
C ASN A 562 46.03 1.06 -6.12
N ASN A 563 47.15 1.45 -5.48
CA ASN A 563 48.48 0.93 -5.81
C ASN A 563 49.41 0.97 -4.60
N ALA A 564 50.53 0.20 -4.64
CA ALA A 564 51.49 0.08 -3.57
C ALA A 564 52.40 1.30 -3.35
N ARG A 565 52.19 2.43 -4.06
CA ARG A 565 52.97 3.67 -3.88
C ARG A 565 52.59 4.41 -2.60
N LEU A 566 51.40 4.13 -2.08
CA LEU A 566 50.88 4.69 -0.85
C LEU A 566 50.45 3.55 0.07
N ILE A 567 50.75 3.62 1.36
CA ILE A 567 50.26 2.73 2.40
C ILE A 567 49.45 3.54 3.39
N VAL A 568 48.24 3.06 3.68
CA VAL A 568 47.39 3.57 4.76
C VAL A 568 47.67 2.78 6.03
N LYS A 569 47.94 3.47 7.14
CA LYS A 569 48.36 2.83 8.42
C LYS A 569 47.21 2.54 9.37
N GLY A 570 45.98 2.98 9.04
CA GLY A 570 44.79 2.75 9.89
C GLY A 570 43.55 3.49 9.43
N SER A 571 42.47 3.19 10.09
CA SER A 571 41.20 3.90 9.97
C SER A 571 41.01 4.87 11.13
N GLU A 572 40.12 5.83 10.99
CA GLU A 572 39.79 6.77 12.07
C GLU A 572 38.28 6.74 12.38
N LYS A 573 37.98 6.64 13.67
CA LYS A 573 36.63 6.77 14.19
C LYS A 573 36.34 8.24 14.48
N VAL A 574 35.31 8.79 13.85
CA VAL A 574 34.90 10.19 14.04
C VAL A 574 33.43 10.31 14.42
N THR A 575 33.12 11.20 15.35
CA THR A 575 31.77 11.61 15.68
C THR A 575 31.51 12.96 15.04
N ILE A 576 30.40 13.07 14.27
CA ILE A 576 30.03 14.26 13.53
C ILE A 576 28.73 14.79 14.15
N GLN A 577 28.73 16.06 14.54
CA GLN A 577 27.54 16.71 15.12
C GLN A 577 26.42 16.88 14.07
N PRO A 578 25.16 17.15 14.48
CA PRO A 578 24.05 17.39 13.55
C PRO A 578 24.38 18.48 12.52
N GLU A 579 23.96 18.28 11.27
CA GLU A 579 24.07 19.24 10.16
C GLU A 579 25.46 19.86 10.00
N SER A 580 26.51 19.11 10.33
CA SER A 580 27.89 19.61 10.36
C SER A 580 28.87 18.68 9.61
N GLN A 581 30.13 19.12 9.50
CA GLN A 581 31.19 18.31 8.94
C GLN A 581 32.38 18.23 9.91
N THR A 582 33.03 17.07 9.93
CA THR A 582 34.25 16.82 10.73
C THR A 582 35.34 16.26 9.83
N LYS A 583 36.60 16.57 10.13
CA LYS A 583 37.77 16.07 9.39
C LYS A 583 38.34 14.85 10.10
N ALA A 584 38.35 13.72 9.42
CA ALA A 584 39.12 12.54 9.79
C ALA A 584 40.57 12.70 9.31
N GLN A 585 41.54 12.29 10.14
CA GLN A 585 42.97 12.38 9.85
C GLN A 585 43.51 10.98 9.54
N ILE A 586 43.60 10.60 8.27
CA ILE A 586 44.04 9.27 7.87
C ILE A 586 45.56 9.26 7.71
N PRO A 587 46.30 8.49 8.52
CA PRO A 587 47.75 8.41 8.43
C PRO A 587 48.19 7.58 7.22
N VAL A 588 48.95 8.20 6.31
CA VAL A 588 49.45 7.59 5.09
C VAL A 588 50.97 7.68 5.01
N GLN A 589 51.58 6.70 4.35
CA GLN A 589 53.02 6.65 4.08
C GLN A 589 53.26 6.43 2.60
N ALA A 590 54.08 7.28 2.00
CA ALA A 590 54.56 7.12 0.63
C ALA A 590 55.67 6.08 0.56
N GLN A 591 55.61 5.19 -0.43
CA GLN A 591 56.65 4.19 -0.72
C GLN A 591 57.58 4.65 -1.87
N VAL A 592 57.24 5.72 -2.56
CA VAL A 592 57.96 6.29 -3.70
C VAL A 592 58.10 7.78 -3.55
N SER A 593 59.18 8.36 -4.13
CA SER A 593 59.47 9.79 -4.00
C SER A 593 58.51 10.70 -4.75
N ASN A 594 58.01 10.27 -5.89
CA ASN A 594 57.07 11.02 -6.72
C ASN A 594 56.09 10.08 -7.42
N GLY A 595 54.83 10.45 -7.46
CA GLY A 595 53.84 9.67 -8.17
C GLY A 595 52.42 10.05 -7.81
N SER A 596 51.44 9.50 -8.55
CA SER A 596 50.03 9.63 -8.25
C SER A 596 49.42 8.31 -7.77
N SER A 597 48.49 8.39 -6.84
CA SER A 597 47.66 7.29 -6.34
C SER A 597 46.24 7.78 -6.21
N VAL A 598 45.30 6.86 -6.22
CA VAL A 598 43.88 7.15 -5.92
C VAL A 598 43.54 6.44 -4.61
N LEU A 599 42.99 7.17 -3.68
CA LEU A 599 42.52 6.65 -2.41
C LEU A 599 41.01 6.40 -2.49
N ALA A 600 40.58 5.15 -2.38
CA ALA A 600 39.17 4.81 -2.22
C ALA A 600 38.78 4.98 -0.74
N VAL A 601 37.98 5.99 -0.45
CA VAL A 601 37.53 6.31 0.91
C VAL A 601 36.13 5.74 1.11
N SER A 602 35.96 4.90 2.13
CA SER A 602 34.69 4.30 2.52
C SER A 602 34.34 4.65 3.96
N LEU A 603 33.04 4.74 4.24
CA LEU A 603 32.52 4.91 5.58
C LEU A 603 31.90 3.59 6.05
N GLN A 604 32.05 3.30 7.33
CA GLN A 604 31.43 2.15 7.98
C GLN A 604 30.88 2.57 9.35
N SER A 605 29.83 1.85 9.83
CA SER A 605 29.44 1.95 11.23
C SER A 605 30.53 1.33 12.13
N VAL A 606 30.41 1.52 13.44
CA VAL A 606 31.30 0.89 14.42
C VAL A 606 31.22 -0.64 14.35
N ASP A 607 30.06 -1.16 13.93
CA ASP A 607 29.78 -2.59 13.77
C ASP A 607 30.16 -3.14 12.39
N GLY A 608 30.78 -2.32 11.53
CA GLY A 608 31.28 -2.71 10.22
C GLY A 608 30.25 -2.65 9.08
N VAL A 609 29.08 -2.03 9.28
CA VAL A 609 28.08 -1.82 8.21
C VAL A 609 28.60 -0.74 7.27
N ALA A 610 28.66 -1.02 5.96
CA ALA A 610 29.07 -0.04 4.94
C ALA A 610 28.03 1.10 4.83
N ILE A 611 28.52 2.35 4.75
CA ILE A 611 27.72 3.57 4.67
C ILE A 611 28.01 4.28 3.36
N GLY A 612 27.03 4.29 2.47
CA GLY A 612 27.18 4.89 1.13
C GLY A 612 28.18 4.17 0.23
N GLU A 613 28.47 4.78 -0.91
CA GLU A 613 29.44 4.25 -1.86
C GLU A 613 30.83 4.82 -1.60
N PRO A 614 31.92 4.06 -1.85
CA PRO A 614 33.28 4.56 -1.72
C PRO A 614 33.57 5.72 -2.66
N VAL A 615 34.25 6.75 -2.15
CA VAL A 615 34.63 7.94 -2.91
C VAL A 615 36.10 7.87 -3.30
N SER A 616 36.42 8.08 -4.58
CA SER A 616 37.78 8.08 -5.09
C SER A 616 38.41 9.48 -5.00
N ILE A 617 39.50 9.62 -4.25
CA ILE A 617 40.22 10.87 -4.06
C ILE A 617 41.64 10.73 -4.66
N PRO A 618 42.00 11.52 -5.68
CA PRO A 618 43.34 11.51 -6.26
C PRO A 618 44.35 12.17 -5.32
N ILE A 619 45.52 11.50 -5.14
CA ILE A 619 46.61 11.96 -4.30
C ILE A 619 47.87 12.06 -5.14
N ASN A 620 48.56 13.19 -5.13
CA ASN A 620 49.87 13.39 -5.71
C ASN A 620 50.89 13.38 -4.57
N VAL A 621 51.85 12.46 -4.64
CA VAL A 621 52.97 12.37 -3.70
C VAL A 621 54.16 13.13 -4.27
N ARG A 622 54.69 14.09 -3.51
CA ARG A 622 55.94 14.82 -3.81
C ARG A 622 56.83 14.72 -2.57
N ALA A 623 57.87 13.90 -2.65
CA ALA A 623 58.88 13.80 -1.58
C ALA A 623 60.12 14.58 -2.00
N ASP A 624 60.32 15.80 -1.46
CA ASP A 624 61.42 16.72 -1.79
C ASP A 624 62.81 16.29 -1.27
N TRP A 625 62.97 15.04 -0.81
CA TRP A 625 64.25 14.58 -0.31
C TRP A 625 65.32 14.51 -1.41
N GLU A 626 64.97 14.39 -2.69
CA GLU A 626 65.89 14.43 -3.81
C GLU A 626 66.57 15.81 -3.94
N THR A 627 65.86 16.92 -3.67
CA THR A 627 66.40 18.29 -3.69
C THR A 627 67.43 18.48 -2.57
N TRP A 628 67.18 17.93 -1.39
CA TRP A 628 68.13 17.96 -0.27
C TRP A 628 69.35 17.05 -0.55
N GLY A 629 69.11 15.89 -1.15
CA GLY A 629 70.16 14.97 -1.60
C GLY A 629 71.06 15.59 -2.67
N LEU A 630 70.47 16.22 -3.69
CA LEU A 630 71.21 16.96 -4.71
C LEU A 630 71.96 18.18 -4.13
N GLY A 631 71.34 18.91 -3.19
CA GLY A 631 71.99 19.99 -2.45
C GLY A 631 73.19 19.52 -1.63
N ALA A 632 73.11 18.41 -0.94
CA ALA A 632 74.20 17.81 -0.18
C ALA A 632 75.31 17.29 -1.10
N VAL A 633 74.98 16.65 -2.22
CA VAL A 633 75.95 16.22 -3.24
C VAL A 633 76.63 17.43 -3.90
N ALA A 634 75.91 18.50 -4.24
CA ALA A 634 76.46 19.73 -4.78
C ALA A 634 77.41 20.43 -3.78
N LEU A 635 77.01 20.50 -2.48
CA LEU A 635 77.87 21.01 -1.41
C LEU A 635 79.13 20.16 -1.21
N ALA A 636 79.02 18.82 -1.23
CA ALA A 636 80.16 17.91 -1.17
C ALA A 636 81.08 18.08 -2.38
N PHE A 637 80.52 18.27 -3.58
CA PHE A 637 81.31 18.52 -4.81
C PHE A 637 82.01 19.86 -4.78
N VAL A 638 81.37 20.92 -4.33
CA VAL A 638 81.97 22.25 -4.10
C VAL A 638 83.03 22.18 -3.02
N GLY A 639 82.85 21.41 -1.95
CA GLY A 639 83.82 21.18 -0.91
C GLY A 639 85.08 20.40 -1.43
N LEU A 640 84.88 19.41 -2.29
CA LEU A 640 85.99 18.68 -2.95
C LEU A 640 86.75 19.55 -3.95
N LEU A 641 86.03 20.37 -4.72
CA LEU A 641 86.67 21.35 -5.65
C LEU A 641 87.48 22.40 -4.88
N THR A 642 86.91 22.98 -3.82
CA THR A 642 87.60 23.98 -2.99
C THR A 642 88.83 23.33 -2.31
N ALA A 643 88.75 22.10 -1.79
CA ALA A 643 89.90 21.38 -1.24
C ALA A 643 90.95 21.07 -2.31
N GLY A 644 90.54 20.71 -3.52
CA GLY A 644 91.37 20.52 -4.70
C GLY A 644 92.14 21.79 -5.10
N VAL A 645 91.45 22.92 -5.17
CA VAL A 645 92.02 24.25 -5.49
C VAL A 645 92.98 24.68 -4.39
N ILE A 646 92.67 24.54 -3.13
CA ILE A 646 93.57 24.86 -2.00
C ILE A 646 94.81 23.97 -2.03
N ARG A 647 94.69 22.69 -2.33
CA ARG A 647 95.79 21.76 -2.46
C ARG A 647 96.71 22.10 -3.62
N THR A 648 96.13 22.56 -4.75
CA THR A 648 96.88 22.98 -5.94
C THR A 648 97.59 24.31 -5.70
N LEU A 649 96.99 25.26 -5.02
CA LEU A 649 97.64 26.53 -4.62
C LEU A 649 98.68 26.34 -3.58
N ARG A 650 98.53 25.38 -2.64
CA ARG A 650 99.61 25.02 -1.68
C ARG A 650 100.83 24.39 -2.37
N ARG A 651 100.65 23.53 -3.37
CA ARG A 651 101.73 22.97 -4.19
C ARG A 651 102.49 23.97 -5.03
N ARG A 652 101.95 25.11 -5.41
CA ARG A 652 102.65 26.15 -6.14
C ARG A 652 103.52 27.07 -5.29
N LYS A 653 103.43 27.00 -3.95
CA LYS A 653 104.26 27.84 -3.03
C LYS A 653 105.52 27.17 -2.53
N THR A 654 105.79 25.94 -2.93
CA THR A 654 107.06 25.23 -2.52
C THR A 654 108.00 24.92 -3.71
N GLY A 655 108.20 25.91 -4.56
CA GLY A 655 109.19 25.81 -5.64
C GLY A 655 109.86 27.14 -5.80
N SER A 656 110.88 27.42 -4.93
CA SER A 656 111.87 28.48 -5.21
C SER A 656 113.10 27.80 -5.69
N PRO A 657 113.73 28.34 -6.74
CA PRO A 657 115.01 27.80 -7.20
C PRO A 657 116.17 28.51 -6.45
N GLU A 658 117.09 27.73 -5.95
CA GLU A 658 118.44 28.28 -5.65
C GLU A 658 119.34 28.23 -6.87
N ALA A 659 119.95 29.36 -7.13
CA ALA A 659 120.97 29.55 -8.11
C ALA A 659 122.38 29.26 -7.54
N SER A 660 123.21 28.65 -8.29
CA SER A 660 124.63 29.03 -8.59
C SER A 660 125.18 28.08 -9.60
#